data_cd5b21e1946ffef06d4c324d819586f7
#
_entry.id   cd5b21e1946ffef06d4c324d819586f7
#
_cell.length_a   1.000
_cell.length_b   1.000
_cell.length_c   1.000
_cell.angle_alpha   90.00
_cell.angle_beta   90.00
_cell.angle_gamma   90.00
#
_symmetry.space_group_name_H-M   'P 1'
#
loop_
_entity.id
_entity.type
_entity.pdbx_description
1 polymer ?
#
loop_
_entity_poly.entity_id
_entity_poly.type
_entity_poly.pdbx_seq_one_letter_code
_entity_poly.pdbx_strand_id
1 'polypeptide(L)'
;MFSRFIPTFIFLALVGCGGGGGGTPSEPNLSLPPANNPPVFSSSTTFDVEENQTSIGSVVASDADGDTVSYSVSGDDASSVNIDSSTGVLSFISPPDYESVQSYSLTAVASDGTDETTQSIAITITNIDPPSLSQMGLSGTFDDGQSEELLSLDQNGKVFSGRTSHNGSVDQLVASFEYEGSLVSIGDIPQESGTTVNDFTDIVTYTVTNSDGDVENFMVDLTRFTGLPIVYLKTDDSVAIDSKDDYVRGDTSVFGGRNFDDLEQVEMKIRGRGNSTWGLHPKKPFQMKLSDKAEFLGMPNDKKWLFLAEYSDKTMLRNKMSFEMGYLSNLDWTPQGRFAEVYINDEYNGTYNITQKVEESDNRVPLGDTGYLLELDQLSRLDPDDVYFESVITDKFLVNIKEPNLDLDSTEYVYIKTLINDFENAMLGSTTMTSYFAVSETNSDNVWDVNLSQTMTLVPNSEYRVSFKAKSSIDRTMIAGLGLYHDPWTNVGEPVSLTTAWQTFTLTQTTTDFGDDQSRVLFDMGGDQGGEVWIDDVSVLTADGVELVTNGDFQSGESSWAGGAATAANITSYPSGAEGYAEYIDIDSFVDWYLISEITKNVDSMFFSSMFLNVMPGEKIKMGPLWDFDLSFGNVDYADSRYAEGWWVKYHPWYERLFQDPDFVDRVKVRFSYFKDNQDFILDKIDTYAQQLQWAQQENDNKWQTLGTYVWPNPVFFDTYQEEVDHMKAWYVDRMIWLDNAITDL
;
A
#
# COMPACT_ATOMS: atom_id res chain seq x y z
N MET A 1 -31.17 -18.31 -37.36
CA MET A 1 -31.82 -19.62 -37.40
C MET A 1 -33.32 -19.40 -37.28
N PHE A 2 -34.04 -19.71 -38.36
CA PHE A 2 -35.43 -20.09 -38.47
C PHE A 2 -36.50 -19.36 -37.60
N SER A 3 -37.68 -19.00 -38.03
CA SER A 3 -38.45 -19.23 -39.26
C SER A 3 -39.79 -18.52 -39.16
N ARG A 4 -40.14 -17.84 -40.21
CA ARG A 4 -41.45 -17.60 -40.83
C ARG A 4 -42.68 -18.30 -40.21
N PHE A 5 -43.80 -17.57 -40.18
CA PHE A 5 -45.01 -18.05 -40.82
C PHE A 5 -46.06 -16.93 -41.01
N ILE A 6 -46.45 -16.71 -42.28
CA ILE A 6 -47.65 -16.07 -42.79
C ILE A 6 -48.74 -17.19 -42.93
N PRO A 7 -50.01 -16.91 -42.79
CA PRO A 7 -50.84 -17.25 -43.92
C PRO A 7 -51.90 -16.20 -44.31
N THR A 8 -51.96 -16.03 -45.61
CA THR A 8 -53.02 -15.52 -46.46
C THR A 8 -54.24 -16.45 -46.52
N PHE A 9 -55.47 -15.94 -46.74
CA PHE A 9 -56.53 -16.55 -47.56
C PHE A 9 -57.76 -15.61 -47.56
N ILE A 10 -58.16 -15.10 -48.69
CA ILE A 10 -58.91 -15.48 -49.87
C ILE A 10 -60.44 -15.25 -49.79
N PHE A 11 -60.86 -14.41 -50.74
CA PHE A 11 -62.17 -14.24 -51.39
C PHE A 11 -63.23 -15.26 -51.20
N LEU A 12 -64.53 -14.88 -51.18
CA LEU A 12 -65.54 -15.40 -52.04
C LEU A 12 -66.72 -14.41 -52.25
N ALA A 13 -67.00 -14.15 -53.55
CA ALA A 13 -68.23 -13.51 -54.04
C ALA A 13 -69.32 -14.58 -54.27
N LEU A 14 -70.55 -14.21 -54.10
CA LEU A 14 -71.64 -14.91 -54.81
C LEU A 14 -72.82 -13.99 -55.14
N VAL A 15 -73.17 -14.10 -56.39
CA VAL A 15 -74.28 -13.47 -57.14
C VAL A 15 -75.58 -14.18 -56.86
N GLY A 16 -76.67 -13.41 -56.90
CA GLY A 16 -78.02 -14.05 -56.95
C GLY A 16 -79.10 -13.07 -57.41
N CYS A 17 -79.62 -13.34 -58.59
CA CYS A 17 -80.61 -12.57 -59.35
C CYS A 17 -82.07 -12.89 -59.01
N GLY A 18 -82.95 -12.00 -59.38
CA GLY A 18 -84.37 -12.21 -59.75
C GLY A 18 -85.37 -11.40 -58.91
N GLY A 19 -86.19 -10.58 -59.44
CA GLY A 19 -86.96 -10.40 -60.57
C GLY A 19 -88.39 -9.99 -60.23
N GLY A 20 -88.87 -8.87 -60.77
CA GLY A 20 -90.28 -8.79 -61.17
C GLY A 20 -91.21 -7.83 -60.43
N GLY A 21 -91.66 -6.77 -61.10
CA GLY A 21 -93.06 -6.39 -61.24
C GLY A 21 -93.54 -5.07 -60.63
N GLY A 22 -93.66 -4.03 -61.46
CA GLY A 22 -94.81 -3.23 -61.80
C GLY A 22 -95.48 -2.38 -60.69
N GLY A 23 -95.56 -1.06 -60.97
CA GLY A 23 -96.54 -0.18 -60.40
C GLY A 23 -96.04 1.22 -60.01
N THR A 24 -96.22 2.16 -61.01
CA THR A 24 -96.16 3.58 -60.69
C THR A 24 -97.30 4.05 -59.80
N PRO A 25 -97.06 4.89 -58.80
CA PRO A 25 -97.41 6.32 -58.95
C PRO A 25 -96.48 7.30 -58.26
N SER A 26 -96.47 8.46 -58.89
CA SER A 26 -96.27 9.81 -58.39
C SER A 26 -95.17 10.12 -57.37
N GLU A 27 -94.26 10.89 -57.79
CA GLU A 27 -93.24 11.55 -57.01
C GLU A 27 -93.82 12.40 -55.85
N PRO A 28 -93.16 12.37 -54.67
CA PRO A 28 -92.98 13.57 -53.86
C PRO A 28 -91.52 14.09 -54.08
N ASN A 29 -91.45 15.37 -54.30
CA ASN A 29 -90.30 16.24 -54.42
C ASN A 29 -89.42 16.05 -53.19
N LEU A 30 -88.42 15.19 -53.25
CA LEU A 30 -87.38 15.08 -52.29
C LEU A 30 -86.32 16.10 -52.58
N SER A 31 -86.31 17.21 -51.81
CA SER A 31 -85.14 18.06 -51.74
C SER A 31 -83.96 17.16 -51.24
N LEU A 32 -82.93 17.01 -52.06
CA LEU A 32 -81.67 16.44 -51.65
C LEU A 32 -81.23 17.20 -50.42
N PRO A 33 -80.74 16.56 -49.38
CA PRO A 33 -80.03 17.23 -48.28
C PRO A 33 -78.89 18.09 -48.88
N PRO A 34 -78.61 19.27 -48.33
CA PRO A 34 -77.48 20.03 -48.78
C PRO A 34 -76.25 19.16 -48.85
N ALA A 35 -75.44 19.29 -49.90
CA ALA A 35 -74.20 18.54 -50.07
C ALA A 35 -73.29 18.87 -48.86
N ASN A 36 -72.81 17.85 -48.20
CA ASN A 36 -71.84 18.02 -47.14
C ASN A 36 -70.54 18.66 -47.65
N ASN A 37 -70.04 19.64 -46.96
CA ASN A 37 -68.74 20.31 -47.24
C ASN A 37 -67.72 19.71 -46.30
N PRO A 38 -66.57 19.18 -46.78
CA PRO A 38 -65.54 18.62 -45.92
C PRO A 38 -64.92 19.70 -45.01
N PRO A 39 -64.41 19.35 -43.81
CA PRO A 39 -63.70 20.26 -42.92
C PRO A 39 -62.47 20.88 -43.59
N VAL A 40 -62.15 22.13 -43.26
CA VAL A 40 -60.99 22.86 -43.81
C VAL A 40 -60.03 23.24 -42.70
N PHE A 41 -58.77 22.80 -42.81
CA PHE A 41 -57.73 23.21 -41.86
C PHE A 41 -57.38 24.70 -42.03
N SER A 42 -57.12 25.36 -40.89
CA SER A 42 -56.66 26.73 -40.80
C SER A 42 -55.38 26.93 -39.98
N SER A 43 -54.90 25.83 -39.39
CA SER A 43 -53.68 25.82 -38.58
C SER A 43 -52.41 25.76 -39.40
N SER A 44 -51.27 25.97 -38.73
CA SER A 44 -49.93 25.80 -39.31
C SER A 44 -49.69 24.33 -39.74
N THR A 45 -48.85 24.17 -40.76
CA THR A 45 -48.33 22.90 -41.22
C THR A 45 -46.98 22.53 -40.60
N THR A 46 -46.38 23.47 -39.85
CA THR A 46 -45.06 23.32 -39.23
C THR A 46 -45.12 23.74 -37.76
N PHE A 47 -44.40 22.98 -36.93
CA PHE A 47 -44.19 23.27 -35.52
C PHE A 47 -42.71 23.11 -35.22
N ASP A 48 -42.14 24.03 -34.46
CA ASP A 48 -40.81 23.94 -33.88
C ASP A 48 -40.97 23.66 -32.38
N VAL A 49 -40.37 22.57 -31.89
CA VAL A 49 -40.47 22.13 -30.52
C VAL A 49 -39.06 21.90 -29.97
N GLU A 50 -38.79 22.47 -28.84
CA GLU A 50 -37.55 22.16 -28.13
C GLU A 50 -37.55 20.70 -27.70
N GLU A 51 -36.42 20.04 -27.77
CA GLU A 51 -36.29 18.70 -27.20
C GLU A 51 -36.63 18.69 -25.70
N ASN A 52 -36.87 17.51 -25.14
CA ASN A 52 -37.31 17.33 -23.74
C ASN A 52 -38.71 17.90 -23.42
N GLN A 53 -39.42 18.47 -24.41
CA GLN A 53 -40.79 18.98 -24.28
C GLN A 53 -41.80 18.02 -24.90
N THR A 54 -42.98 17.86 -24.28
CA THR A 54 -44.06 17.06 -24.86
C THR A 54 -45.12 17.87 -25.60
N SER A 55 -45.21 19.16 -25.36
CA SER A 55 -46.22 20.03 -26.01
C SER A 55 -45.79 20.37 -27.42
N ILE A 56 -46.64 20.10 -28.45
CA ILE A 56 -46.35 20.44 -29.86
C ILE A 56 -47.11 21.70 -30.26
N GLY A 57 -48.42 21.73 -29.95
CA GLY A 57 -49.29 22.79 -30.42
C GLY A 57 -50.69 22.25 -30.74
N SER A 58 -51.42 22.88 -31.67
CA SER A 58 -52.74 22.37 -32.07
C SER A 58 -53.01 22.55 -33.55
N VAL A 59 -53.69 21.61 -34.14
CA VAL A 59 -54.30 21.75 -35.46
C VAL A 59 -55.74 22.19 -35.28
N VAL A 60 -56.19 23.06 -36.17
CA VAL A 60 -57.55 23.61 -36.13
C VAL A 60 -58.18 23.48 -37.52
N ALA A 61 -59.35 22.92 -37.58
CA ALA A 61 -60.20 22.88 -38.78
C ALA A 61 -61.58 23.38 -38.45
N SER A 62 -62.26 23.91 -39.46
CA SER A 62 -63.65 24.38 -39.35
C SER A 62 -64.51 23.74 -40.45
N ASP A 63 -65.72 23.44 -40.12
CA ASP A 63 -66.69 22.92 -41.04
C ASP A 63 -67.66 24.03 -41.48
N ALA A 64 -67.97 24.08 -42.82
CA ALA A 64 -68.84 25.13 -43.42
C ALA A 64 -70.30 24.94 -43.12
N ASP A 65 -70.71 23.71 -42.81
CA ASP A 65 -72.06 23.33 -42.47
C ASP A 65 -72.35 23.41 -40.95
N GLY A 66 -71.26 23.61 -40.19
CA GLY A 66 -71.33 23.77 -38.74
C GLY A 66 -71.27 22.43 -37.99
N ASP A 67 -70.84 21.35 -38.68
CA ASP A 67 -70.74 20.04 -38.08
C ASP A 67 -69.54 19.96 -37.14
N THR A 68 -69.59 19.05 -36.16
CA THR A 68 -68.53 18.88 -35.18
C THR A 68 -67.35 18.14 -35.80
N VAL A 69 -66.21 18.82 -35.82
CA VAL A 69 -64.95 18.25 -36.38
C VAL A 69 -64.27 17.41 -35.29
N SER A 70 -63.88 16.21 -35.67
CA SER A 70 -63.02 15.34 -34.89
C SER A 70 -61.67 15.18 -35.53
N TYR A 71 -60.61 15.03 -34.67
CA TYR A 71 -59.21 14.98 -35.13
C TYR A 71 -58.58 13.61 -34.85
N SER A 72 -57.73 13.20 -35.78
CA SER A 72 -56.83 12.05 -35.64
C SER A 72 -55.51 12.31 -36.36
N VAL A 73 -54.46 11.49 -36.06
CA VAL A 73 -53.18 11.53 -36.75
C VAL A 73 -52.89 10.18 -37.41
N SER A 74 -52.21 10.23 -38.56
CA SER A 74 -51.71 9.09 -39.30
C SER A 74 -50.35 9.40 -39.92
N GLY A 75 -49.66 8.44 -40.48
CA GLY A 75 -48.33 8.54 -41.07
C GLY A 75 -47.26 7.84 -40.26
N ASP A 76 -46.03 7.89 -40.74
CA ASP A 76 -44.94 7.03 -40.21
C ASP A 76 -44.62 7.35 -38.75
N ASP A 77 -44.68 8.61 -38.36
CA ASP A 77 -44.36 9.08 -36.98
C ASP A 77 -45.59 9.26 -36.09
N ALA A 78 -46.81 8.95 -36.60
CA ALA A 78 -48.02 9.09 -35.81
C ALA A 78 -48.06 8.29 -34.52
N SER A 79 -47.25 7.22 -34.41
CA SER A 79 -47.12 6.44 -33.17
C SER A 79 -46.36 7.14 -32.06
N SER A 80 -45.68 8.27 -32.34
CA SER A 80 -44.93 9.08 -31.39
C SER A 80 -45.74 10.25 -30.85
N VAL A 81 -46.90 10.56 -31.44
CA VAL A 81 -47.68 11.76 -31.17
C VAL A 81 -49.11 11.38 -30.76
N ASN A 82 -49.63 11.99 -29.72
CA ASN A 82 -51.05 12.00 -29.37
C ASN A 82 -51.72 13.23 -29.96
N ILE A 83 -53.01 13.08 -30.35
CA ILE A 83 -53.88 14.18 -30.65
C ILE A 83 -55.16 14.08 -29.83
N ASP A 84 -55.60 15.16 -29.23
CA ASP A 84 -56.93 15.21 -28.61
C ASP A 84 -57.97 15.32 -29.72
N SER A 85 -58.84 14.30 -29.78
CA SER A 85 -59.81 14.16 -30.86
C SER A 85 -60.88 15.27 -30.92
N SER A 86 -61.03 16.05 -29.88
CA SER A 86 -62.03 17.11 -29.78
C SER A 86 -61.44 18.52 -29.95
N THR A 87 -60.19 18.71 -29.55
CA THR A 87 -59.55 20.03 -29.53
C THR A 87 -58.42 20.17 -30.55
N GLY A 88 -57.95 19.07 -31.14
CA GLY A 88 -56.83 19.07 -32.08
C GLY A 88 -55.46 19.35 -31.46
N VAL A 89 -55.35 19.30 -30.11
CA VAL A 89 -54.05 19.50 -29.42
C VAL A 89 -53.12 18.31 -29.65
N LEU A 90 -51.94 18.61 -30.12
CA LEU A 90 -50.87 17.67 -30.39
C LEU A 90 -49.87 17.64 -29.22
N SER A 91 -49.46 16.43 -28.84
CA SER A 91 -48.41 16.24 -27.84
C SER A 91 -47.59 14.97 -28.15
N PHE A 92 -46.28 14.99 -27.86
CA PHE A 92 -45.48 13.80 -27.90
C PHE A 92 -45.91 12.82 -26.78
N ILE A 93 -45.84 11.51 -27.07
CA ILE A 93 -46.07 10.43 -26.07
C ILE A 93 -44.92 10.38 -25.08
N SER A 94 -43.70 10.59 -25.56
CA SER A 94 -42.47 10.78 -24.78
C SER A 94 -41.74 12.00 -25.30
N PRO A 95 -41.05 12.76 -24.44
CA PRO A 95 -40.26 13.91 -24.91
C PRO A 95 -39.26 13.49 -26.00
N PRO A 96 -39.15 14.24 -27.12
CA PRO A 96 -38.19 13.96 -28.17
C PRO A 96 -36.77 14.28 -27.68
N ASP A 97 -35.78 13.58 -28.23
CA ASP A 97 -34.35 13.73 -28.03
C ASP A 97 -33.75 14.11 -29.41
N TYR A 98 -33.20 15.29 -29.53
CA TYR A 98 -32.67 15.84 -30.80
C TYR A 98 -31.54 14.98 -31.40
N GLU A 99 -30.70 14.41 -30.54
CA GLU A 99 -29.60 13.53 -30.96
C GLU A 99 -30.10 12.23 -31.57
N SER A 100 -31.29 11.80 -31.20
CA SER A 100 -31.95 10.61 -31.72
C SER A 100 -32.83 10.90 -32.93
N VAL A 101 -33.70 11.96 -32.89
CA VAL A 101 -34.65 12.29 -33.96
C VAL A 101 -34.83 13.79 -34.04
N GLN A 102 -34.42 14.40 -35.16
CA GLN A 102 -34.46 15.84 -35.39
C GLN A 102 -35.77 16.36 -36.00
N SER A 103 -36.62 15.50 -36.52
CA SER A 103 -37.90 15.88 -37.09
C SER A 103 -38.89 14.74 -37.16
N TYR A 104 -40.17 15.06 -37.08
CA TYR A 104 -41.28 14.14 -37.23
C TYR A 104 -42.18 14.62 -38.37
N SER A 105 -42.75 13.67 -39.13
CA SER A 105 -43.68 13.95 -40.19
C SER A 105 -44.92 13.08 -40.01
N LEU A 106 -46.07 13.72 -39.94
CA LEU A 106 -47.36 13.07 -39.78
C LEU A 106 -48.45 13.77 -40.59
N THR A 107 -49.57 13.13 -40.68
CA THR A 107 -50.73 13.67 -41.35
C THR A 107 -51.84 13.80 -40.32
N ALA A 108 -52.28 15.03 -40.08
CA ALA A 108 -53.51 15.31 -39.33
C ALA A 108 -54.74 15.06 -40.21
N VAL A 109 -55.72 14.46 -39.67
CA VAL A 109 -57.02 14.17 -40.31
C VAL A 109 -58.13 14.90 -39.53
N ALA A 110 -58.92 15.67 -40.22
CA ALA A 110 -60.14 16.28 -39.67
C ALA A 110 -61.34 15.63 -40.33
N SER A 111 -62.30 15.15 -39.55
CA SER A 111 -63.52 14.50 -40.01
C SER A 111 -64.75 15.09 -39.34
N ASP A 112 -65.78 15.38 -40.16
CA ASP A 112 -67.12 15.76 -39.69
C ASP A 112 -68.09 14.57 -39.48
N GLY A 113 -67.54 13.34 -39.65
CA GLY A 113 -68.30 12.10 -39.58
C GLY A 113 -68.82 11.62 -40.91
N THR A 114 -68.70 12.41 -42.01
CA THR A 114 -69.17 12.11 -43.38
C THR A 114 -68.03 12.15 -44.37
N ASP A 115 -67.24 13.24 -44.34
CA ASP A 115 -66.07 13.49 -45.16
C ASP A 115 -64.82 13.73 -44.30
N GLU A 116 -63.65 13.57 -44.90
CA GLU A 116 -62.36 13.79 -44.28
C GLU A 116 -61.44 14.69 -45.09
N THR A 117 -60.72 15.57 -44.40
CA THR A 117 -59.65 16.39 -44.97
C THR A 117 -58.35 16.10 -44.25
N THR A 118 -57.25 16.08 -45.01
CA THR A 118 -55.92 15.79 -44.44
C THR A 118 -54.99 16.97 -44.59
N GLN A 119 -54.10 17.16 -43.62
CA GLN A 119 -53.06 18.16 -43.63
C GLN A 119 -51.73 17.50 -43.21
N SER A 120 -50.70 17.64 -44.05
CA SER A 120 -49.35 17.22 -43.64
C SER A 120 -48.80 18.15 -42.60
N ILE A 121 -48.25 17.59 -41.53
CA ILE A 121 -47.61 18.27 -40.39
C ILE A 121 -46.14 17.90 -40.38
N ALA A 122 -45.28 18.88 -40.30
CA ALA A 122 -43.84 18.71 -40.02
C ALA A 122 -43.54 19.33 -38.65
N ILE A 123 -42.86 18.56 -37.82
CA ILE A 123 -42.40 19.01 -36.51
C ILE A 123 -40.88 18.95 -36.53
N THR A 124 -40.23 20.10 -36.29
CA THR A 124 -38.78 20.19 -36.17
C THR A 124 -38.44 20.24 -34.69
N ILE A 125 -37.50 19.39 -34.28
CA ILE A 125 -36.95 19.44 -32.92
C ILE A 125 -35.78 20.40 -32.92
N THR A 126 -35.74 21.33 -31.99
CA THR A 126 -34.62 22.22 -31.76
C THR A 126 -33.73 21.71 -30.67
N ASN A 127 -32.43 21.65 -30.95
CA ASN A 127 -31.41 21.22 -30.00
C ASN A 127 -31.30 22.23 -28.85
N ILE A 128 -31.16 21.71 -27.64
CA ILE A 128 -30.77 22.46 -26.45
C ILE A 128 -29.38 22.02 -26.09
N ASP A 129 -28.40 22.86 -26.31
CA ASP A 129 -27.01 22.52 -25.97
C ASP A 129 -26.88 22.16 -24.49
N PRO A 130 -26.17 21.06 -24.19
CA PRO A 130 -25.94 20.65 -22.79
C PRO A 130 -25.22 21.77 -22.03
N PRO A 131 -25.48 21.93 -20.73
CA PRO A 131 -24.80 22.93 -19.93
C PRO A 131 -23.29 22.80 -20.04
N SER A 132 -22.59 23.90 -20.35
CA SER A 132 -21.14 23.90 -20.47
C SER A 132 -20.48 25.04 -19.71
N LEU A 133 -19.24 24.84 -19.31
CA LEU A 133 -18.37 25.82 -18.66
C LEU A 133 -17.00 25.77 -19.34
N SER A 134 -16.45 26.93 -19.68
CA SER A 134 -15.18 27.04 -20.39
C SER A 134 -14.42 28.30 -20.01
N GLN A 135 -13.16 28.37 -20.42
CA GLN A 135 -12.28 29.56 -20.26
C GLN A 135 -12.20 30.05 -18.81
N MET A 136 -12.11 29.10 -17.83
CA MET A 136 -12.01 29.44 -16.42
C MET A 136 -10.68 30.13 -16.11
N GLY A 137 -10.75 31.32 -15.52
CA GLY A 137 -9.62 32.03 -14.96
C GLY A 137 -9.93 32.53 -13.56
N LEU A 138 -8.92 32.69 -12.73
CA LEU A 138 -9.05 33.23 -11.39
C LEU A 138 -8.26 34.52 -11.23
N SER A 139 -8.90 35.55 -10.71
CA SER A 139 -8.27 36.83 -10.40
C SER A 139 -8.09 37.00 -8.92
N GLY A 140 -6.88 37.41 -8.49
CA GLY A 140 -6.56 37.66 -7.11
C GLY A 140 -5.09 37.99 -6.93
N THR A 141 -4.64 37.95 -5.67
CA THR A 141 -3.26 38.21 -5.31
C THR A 141 -2.51 36.88 -5.18
N PHE A 142 -1.72 36.53 -6.20
CA PHE A 142 -1.02 35.24 -6.28
C PHE A 142 0.46 35.32 -5.92
N ASP A 143 1.02 36.51 -5.74
CA ASP A 143 2.41 36.72 -5.39
C ASP A 143 2.57 37.94 -4.49
N ASP A 144 3.53 37.98 -3.61
CA ASP A 144 3.96 39.01 -2.65
C ASP A 144 2.90 40.04 -2.12
N GLY A 145 1.63 39.88 -2.48
CA GLY A 145 0.53 40.79 -2.08
C GLY A 145 0.48 42.12 -2.85
N GLN A 146 1.21 42.28 -3.96
CA GLN A 146 1.40 43.55 -4.62
C GLN A 146 0.57 43.72 -5.93
N SER A 147 0.16 42.66 -6.60
CA SER A 147 -0.57 42.72 -7.86
C SER A 147 -1.73 41.74 -7.93
N GLU A 148 -2.85 42.20 -8.52
CA GLU A 148 -3.91 41.30 -8.98
C GLU A 148 -3.52 40.72 -10.34
N GLU A 149 -3.46 39.40 -10.44
CA GLU A 149 -3.18 38.69 -11.68
C GLU A 149 -4.37 37.84 -12.10
N LEU A 150 -4.46 37.48 -13.38
CA LEU A 150 -5.39 36.51 -13.92
C LEU A 150 -4.64 35.19 -14.13
N LEU A 151 -4.95 34.18 -13.32
CA LEU A 151 -4.49 32.82 -13.51
C LEU A 151 -5.46 32.06 -14.41
N SER A 152 -5.05 31.72 -15.63
CA SER A 152 -5.81 30.80 -16.49
C SER A 152 -5.66 29.38 -16.03
N LEU A 153 -6.78 28.64 -15.92
CA LEU A 153 -6.79 27.25 -15.51
C LEU A 153 -6.75 26.31 -16.70
N ASP A 154 -6.03 25.22 -16.57
CA ASP A 154 -6.04 24.14 -17.55
C ASP A 154 -7.32 23.31 -17.40
N GLN A 155 -8.02 23.09 -18.53
CA GLN A 155 -9.24 22.30 -18.57
C GLN A 155 -8.96 20.87 -19.02
N ASN A 156 -9.37 19.91 -18.23
CA ASN A 156 -9.39 18.50 -18.58
C ASN A 156 -10.81 17.94 -18.34
N GLY A 157 -11.58 17.83 -19.41
CA GLY A 157 -13.00 17.47 -19.33
C GLY A 157 -13.79 18.47 -18.48
N LYS A 158 -14.32 18.02 -17.35
CA LYS A 158 -15.09 18.84 -16.39
C LYS A 158 -14.25 19.34 -15.21
N VAL A 159 -12.93 19.24 -15.28
CA VAL A 159 -12.01 19.70 -14.23
C VAL A 159 -11.16 20.83 -14.77
N PHE A 160 -11.16 21.94 -14.06
CA PHE A 160 -10.26 23.07 -14.26
C PHE A 160 -9.21 23.04 -13.16
N SER A 161 -7.94 23.04 -13.53
CA SER A 161 -6.84 22.96 -12.58
C SER A 161 -5.80 24.04 -12.80
N GLY A 162 -5.18 24.48 -11.71
CA GLY A 162 -4.11 25.45 -11.76
C GLY A 162 -3.29 25.46 -10.49
N ARG A 163 -2.16 26.17 -10.52
CA ARG A 163 -1.25 26.32 -9.38
C ARG A 163 -0.95 27.80 -9.15
N THR A 164 -0.92 28.21 -7.88
CA THR A 164 -0.48 29.55 -7.47
C THR A 164 0.92 29.47 -6.85
N SER A 165 1.52 30.64 -6.59
CA SER A 165 2.72 30.75 -5.78
C SER A 165 2.44 30.38 -4.30
N HIS A 166 3.51 30.17 -3.53
CA HIS A 166 3.40 29.88 -2.09
C HIS A 166 2.79 31.05 -1.28
N ASN A 167 2.87 32.27 -1.78
CA ASN A 167 2.32 33.47 -1.15
C ASN A 167 0.90 33.79 -1.62
N GLY A 168 0.42 33.11 -2.68
CA GLY A 168 -0.88 33.42 -3.28
C GLY A 168 -2.04 33.16 -2.31
N SER A 169 -2.97 34.14 -2.24
CA SER A 169 -4.26 33.91 -1.58
C SER A 169 -5.10 32.94 -2.43
N VAL A 170 -5.84 32.08 -1.77
CA VAL A 170 -6.79 31.16 -2.42
C VAL A 170 -8.21 31.30 -1.87
N ASP A 171 -8.39 32.11 -0.83
CA ASP A 171 -9.64 32.25 -0.07
C ASP A 171 -10.52 33.44 -0.50
N GLN A 172 -10.01 34.35 -1.35
CA GLN A 172 -10.69 35.57 -1.78
C GLN A 172 -10.50 35.80 -3.28
N LEU A 173 -10.79 34.82 -4.13
CA LEU A 173 -10.57 34.90 -5.56
C LEU A 173 -11.88 35.11 -6.33
N VAL A 174 -11.78 35.79 -7.48
CA VAL A 174 -12.88 36.03 -8.42
C VAL A 174 -12.66 35.17 -9.65
N ALA A 175 -13.63 34.33 -9.98
CA ALA A 175 -13.59 33.52 -11.19
C ALA A 175 -14.17 34.26 -12.39
N SER A 176 -13.46 34.24 -13.52
CA SER A 176 -13.96 34.59 -14.84
C SER A 176 -14.15 33.33 -15.67
N PHE A 177 -15.29 33.20 -16.33
CA PHE A 177 -15.63 32.01 -17.12
C PHE A 177 -16.63 32.35 -18.22
N GLU A 178 -16.66 31.51 -19.26
CA GLU A 178 -17.72 31.48 -20.28
C GLU A 178 -18.56 30.23 -20.04
N TYR A 179 -19.87 30.31 -20.26
CA TYR A 179 -20.77 29.19 -20.08
C TYR A 179 -21.93 29.18 -21.06
N GLU A 180 -22.48 28.03 -21.35
CA GLU A 180 -23.76 27.82 -22.00
C GLU A 180 -24.76 27.24 -21.00
N GLY A 181 -25.86 27.92 -20.80
CA GLY A 181 -26.86 27.61 -19.78
C GLY A 181 -27.61 28.85 -19.33
N SER A 182 -28.51 28.66 -18.39
CA SER A 182 -29.36 29.73 -17.81
C SER A 182 -28.84 30.23 -16.45
N LEU A 183 -28.09 29.38 -15.74
CA LEU A 183 -27.59 29.69 -14.41
C LEU A 183 -26.27 28.96 -14.15
N VAL A 184 -25.34 29.68 -13.52
CA VAL A 184 -24.13 29.08 -12.89
C VAL A 184 -24.22 29.30 -11.38
N SER A 185 -23.97 28.28 -10.59
CA SER A 185 -24.03 28.37 -9.12
C SER A 185 -22.93 27.54 -8.43
N ILE A 186 -22.62 27.89 -7.17
CA ILE A 186 -21.88 27.05 -6.23
C ILE A 186 -22.86 26.75 -5.09
N GLY A 187 -23.27 25.47 -4.97
CA GLY A 187 -24.43 25.13 -4.16
C GLY A 187 -25.66 25.93 -4.59
N ASP A 188 -26.28 26.64 -3.66
CA ASP A 188 -27.47 27.48 -3.94
C ASP A 188 -27.10 28.95 -4.28
N ILE A 189 -25.81 29.30 -4.38
CA ILE A 189 -25.36 30.69 -4.58
C ILE A 189 -25.06 30.92 -6.06
N PRO A 190 -25.84 31.81 -6.76
CA PRO A 190 -25.56 32.19 -8.14
C PRO A 190 -24.18 32.83 -8.28
N GLN A 191 -23.50 32.51 -9.37
CA GLN A 191 -22.18 33.01 -9.71
C GLN A 191 -22.25 33.97 -10.88
N GLU A 192 -21.58 35.10 -10.75
CA GLU A 192 -21.40 36.10 -11.82
C GLU A 192 -19.93 36.16 -12.22
N SER A 193 -19.63 35.83 -13.48
CA SER A 193 -18.28 35.81 -14.02
C SER A 193 -17.60 37.17 -13.85
N GLY A 194 -16.39 37.18 -13.33
CA GLY A 194 -15.60 38.36 -13.05
C GLY A 194 -16.07 39.22 -11.86
N THR A 195 -16.98 38.69 -11.02
CA THR A 195 -17.57 39.48 -9.93
C THR A 195 -17.65 38.74 -8.61
N THR A 196 -18.11 37.48 -8.61
CA THR A 196 -18.37 36.74 -7.36
C THR A 196 -17.07 36.25 -6.74
N VAL A 197 -16.85 36.63 -5.47
CA VAL A 197 -15.70 36.19 -4.67
C VAL A 197 -15.97 34.84 -4.06
N ASN A 198 -15.05 33.92 -4.17
CA ASN A 198 -15.13 32.57 -3.60
C ASN A 198 -13.80 32.17 -2.94
N ASP A 199 -13.93 31.18 -2.04
CA ASP A 199 -12.81 30.51 -1.41
C ASP A 199 -12.47 29.22 -2.17
N PHE A 200 -11.23 29.11 -2.65
CA PHE A 200 -10.69 27.99 -3.39
C PHE A 200 -9.68 27.18 -2.55
N THR A 201 -9.71 27.30 -1.24
CA THR A 201 -8.90 26.47 -0.34
C THR A 201 -9.19 24.99 -0.57
N ASP A 202 -10.47 24.64 -0.78
CA ASP A 202 -10.92 23.31 -1.20
C ASP A 202 -11.30 23.30 -2.69
N ILE A 203 -11.54 22.10 -3.24
CA ILE A 203 -12.08 21.93 -4.58
C ILE A 203 -13.49 22.52 -4.62
N VAL A 204 -13.70 23.48 -5.52
CA VAL A 204 -14.98 24.15 -5.69
C VAL A 204 -15.74 23.53 -6.86
N THR A 205 -17.01 23.19 -6.67
CA THR A 205 -17.88 22.68 -7.72
C THR A 205 -18.80 23.76 -8.23
N TYR A 206 -18.63 24.13 -9.50
CA TYR A 206 -19.54 24.97 -10.26
C TYR A 206 -20.62 24.11 -10.92
N THR A 207 -21.86 24.47 -10.71
CA THR A 207 -23.02 23.80 -11.29
C THR A 207 -23.59 24.71 -12.36
N VAL A 208 -23.66 24.25 -13.62
CA VAL A 208 -24.31 24.95 -14.72
C VAL A 208 -25.66 24.29 -14.99
N THR A 209 -26.72 25.09 -15.07
CA THR A 209 -28.07 24.63 -15.35
C THR A 209 -28.56 25.26 -16.65
N ASN A 210 -29.14 24.48 -17.57
CA ASN A 210 -29.78 25.02 -18.77
C ASN A 210 -31.22 25.47 -18.53
N SER A 211 -31.94 25.93 -19.60
CA SER A 211 -33.32 26.38 -19.51
C SER A 211 -34.30 25.27 -19.12
N ASP A 212 -33.96 24.01 -19.39
CA ASP A 212 -34.81 22.85 -19.15
C ASP A 212 -34.60 22.21 -17.78
N GLY A 213 -33.60 22.68 -17.06
CA GLY A 213 -33.26 22.18 -15.76
C GLY A 213 -32.21 21.05 -15.76
N ASP A 214 -31.59 20.74 -16.91
CA ASP A 214 -30.44 19.86 -16.97
C ASP A 214 -29.25 20.48 -16.26
N VAL A 215 -28.45 19.68 -15.59
CA VAL A 215 -27.40 20.13 -14.70
C VAL A 215 -26.07 19.46 -15.04
N GLU A 216 -25.02 20.26 -15.16
CA GLU A 216 -23.65 19.78 -15.28
C GLU A 216 -22.75 20.37 -14.20
N ASN A 217 -21.86 19.54 -13.68
CA ASN A 217 -20.94 19.91 -12.60
C ASN A 217 -19.51 19.99 -13.11
N PHE A 218 -18.86 21.10 -12.80
CA PHE A 218 -17.46 21.39 -13.15
C PHE A 218 -16.66 21.63 -11.87
N MET A 219 -15.55 20.93 -11.71
CA MET A 219 -14.68 21.08 -10.54
C MET A 219 -13.56 22.08 -10.85
N VAL A 220 -13.27 22.96 -9.91
CA VAL A 220 -12.13 23.87 -9.93
C VAL A 220 -11.18 23.48 -8.82
N ASP A 221 -10.00 22.99 -9.21
CA ASP A 221 -8.95 22.51 -8.33
C ASP A 221 -7.75 23.49 -8.40
N LEU A 222 -7.70 24.41 -7.46
CA LEU A 222 -6.60 25.36 -7.34
C LEU A 222 -5.61 24.87 -6.29
N THR A 223 -4.41 24.51 -6.73
CA THR A 223 -3.33 24.06 -5.85
C THR A 223 -2.43 25.23 -5.47
N ARG A 224 -2.33 25.52 -4.17
CA ARG A 224 -1.35 26.48 -3.66
C ARG A 224 0.04 25.83 -3.62
N PHE A 225 0.97 26.38 -4.41
CA PHE A 225 2.33 25.89 -4.59
C PHE A 225 2.36 24.43 -5.04
N THR A 226 2.75 23.49 -4.17
CA THR A 226 2.83 22.05 -4.49
C THR A 226 1.64 21.25 -3.96
N GLY A 227 0.74 21.87 -3.22
CA GLY A 227 -0.37 21.21 -2.54
C GLY A 227 -0.01 20.60 -1.19
N LEU A 228 1.28 20.55 -0.83
CA LEU A 228 1.72 20.20 0.50
C LEU A 228 1.52 21.37 1.48
N PRO A 229 1.40 21.10 2.79
CA PRO A 229 1.48 22.16 3.79
C PRO A 229 2.82 22.90 3.67
N ILE A 230 2.82 24.18 4.05
CA ILE A 230 3.99 25.05 3.98
C ILE A 230 4.38 25.46 5.39
N VAL A 231 5.62 25.17 5.77
CA VAL A 231 6.20 25.56 7.07
C VAL A 231 7.15 26.71 6.87
N TYR A 232 6.89 27.80 7.57
CA TYR A 232 7.74 28.98 7.59
C TYR A 232 8.56 28.98 8.88
N LEU A 233 9.88 29.02 8.73
CA LEU A 233 10.86 29.13 9.81
C LEU A 233 11.54 30.48 9.70
N LYS A 234 11.29 31.35 10.65
CA LYS A 234 11.84 32.70 10.65
C LYS A 234 12.73 32.87 11.87
N THR A 235 14.04 32.92 11.65
CA THR A 235 15.01 33.13 12.75
C THR A 235 15.14 34.59 13.08
N ASP A 236 15.43 34.92 14.36
CA ASP A 236 15.68 36.27 14.78
C ASP A 236 16.84 36.91 13.98
N ASP A 237 16.62 38.11 13.46
CA ASP A 237 17.60 38.86 12.65
C ASP A 237 18.07 38.03 11.38
N SER A 238 17.30 37.06 10.93
CA SER A 238 17.65 36.14 9.82
C SER A 238 18.99 35.40 10.03
N VAL A 239 19.32 35.06 11.27
CA VAL A 239 20.54 34.30 11.62
C VAL A 239 20.47 32.90 10.95
N ALA A 240 21.57 32.49 10.32
CA ALA A 240 21.70 31.17 9.70
C ALA A 240 21.65 30.02 10.74
N ILE A 241 21.08 28.88 10.35
CA ILE A 241 21.06 27.66 11.17
C ILE A 241 22.27 26.81 10.73
N ASP A 242 23.42 27.02 11.31
CA ASP A 242 24.71 26.44 10.90
C ASP A 242 25.39 25.58 11.97
N SER A 243 24.77 25.41 13.15
CA SER A 243 25.30 24.60 14.25
C SER A 243 24.35 23.45 14.61
N LYS A 244 24.93 22.29 14.99
CA LYS A 244 24.18 21.18 15.61
C LYS A 244 24.05 21.35 17.13
N ASP A 245 24.92 22.15 17.75
CA ASP A 245 25.00 22.26 19.19
C ASP A 245 24.20 23.48 19.68
N ASP A 246 24.28 24.59 18.96
CA ASP A 246 23.65 25.84 19.33
C ASP A 246 22.29 26.04 18.69
N TYR A 247 21.31 26.39 19.52
CA TYR A 247 19.98 26.74 19.05
C TYR A 247 19.88 28.19 18.62
N VAL A 248 19.37 28.44 17.43
CA VAL A 248 18.92 29.75 16.97
C VAL A 248 17.45 29.92 17.37
N ARG A 249 17.09 31.10 17.87
CA ARG A 249 15.70 31.49 18.21
C ARG A 249 14.98 32.02 16.98
N GLY A 250 13.65 31.99 17.04
CA GLY A 250 12.79 32.56 16.03
C GLY A 250 11.34 32.11 16.21
N ASP A 251 10.59 32.23 15.13
CA ASP A 251 9.20 31.87 15.09
C ASP A 251 8.95 30.86 13.95
N THR A 252 7.91 30.05 14.10
CA THR A 252 7.37 29.18 13.04
C THR A 252 5.89 29.44 12.86
N SER A 253 5.42 29.30 11.64
CA SER A 253 4.00 29.21 11.28
C SER A 253 3.80 28.13 10.24
N VAL A 254 2.59 27.63 10.13
CA VAL A 254 2.21 26.61 9.16
C VAL A 254 0.96 27.04 8.40
N PHE A 255 1.03 26.98 7.09
CA PHE A 255 -0.14 26.90 6.25
C PHE A 255 -0.44 25.43 6.02
N GLY A 256 -1.54 24.92 6.60
CA GLY A 256 -1.87 23.49 6.60
C GLY A 256 -2.45 22.97 5.30
N GLY A 257 -2.90 23.87 4.43
CA GLY A 257 -3.55 23.51 3.17
C GLY A 257 -4.89 22.83 3.39
N ARG A 258 -5.19 21.84 2.55
CA ARG A 258 -6.45 21.09 2.62
C ARG A 258 -6.52 20.02 3.72
N ASN A 259 -5.39 19.66 4.28
CA ASN A 259 -5.29 18.44 5.10
C ASN A 259 -5.03 18.70 6.59
N PHE A 260 -4.58 19.89 6.94
CA PHE A 260 -4.18 20.23 8.30
C PHE A 260 -4.64 21.63 8.65
N ASP A 261 -4.85 21.86 9.93
CA ASP A 261 -5.11 23.19 10.43
C ASP A 261 -3.85 24.09 10.32
N ASP A 262 -4.07 25.36 10.08
CA ASP A 262 -3.01 26.36 10.12
C ASP A 262 -2.46 26.51 11.55
N LEU A 263 -1.16 26.72 11.66
CA LEU A 263 -0.53 27.10 12.91
C LEU A 263 -0.12 28.57 12.80
N GLU A 264 -0.74 29.40 13.61
CA GLU A 264 -0.33 30.80 13.76
C GLU A 264 1.11 30.88 14.29
N GLN A 265 1.73 32.04 14.19
CA GLN A 265 3.10 32.27 14.60
C GLN A 265 3.35 31.84 16.07
N VAL A 266 4.27 30.87 16.25
CA VAL A 266 4.67 30.31 17.54
C VAL A 266 6.18 30.47 17.73
N GLU A 267 6.61 30.92 18.91
CA GLU A 267 8.03 31.00 19.23
C GLU A 267 8.68 29.59 19.16
N MET A 268 9.83 29.51 18.54
CA MET A 268 10.63 28.29 18.43
C MET A 268 12.12 28.55 18.67
N LYS A 269 12.84 27.46 18.85
CA LYS A 269 14.29 27.42 18.65
C LYS A 269 14.62 26.22 17.75
N ILE A 270 15.63 26.40 16.88
CA ILE A 270 15.99 25.43 15.86
C ILE A 270 17.52 25.29 15.79
N ARG A 271 17.99 24.08 15.49
CA ARG A 271 19.40 23.78 15.24
C ARG A 271 19.53 22.69 14.19
N GLY A 272 20.73 22.51 13.69
CA GLY A 272 21.08 21.35 12.86
C GLY A 272 20.96 20.03 13.62
N ARG A 273 20.86 18.91 12.89
CA ARG A 273 20.87 17.54 13.41
C ARG A 273 21.51 16.57 12.41
N GLY A 274 21.66 15.31 12.83
CA GLY A 274 22.22 14.23 12.03
C GLY A 274 23.75 14.21 12.06
N ASN A 275 24.32 13.11 11.62
CA ASN A 275 25.77 12.89 11.55
C ASN A 275 26.27 13.03 10.12
N SER A 276 26.19 11.96 9.31
CA SER A 276 26.61 11.98 7.91
C SER A 276 25.82 12.97 7.07
N THR A 277 24.51 13.01 7.22
CA THR A 277 23.62 13.91 6.48
C THR A 277 23.92 15.39 6.73
N TRP A 278 24.27 15.77 7.96
CA TRP A 278 24.68 17.14 8.27
C TRP A 278 26.04 17.51 7.62
N GLY A 279 27.01 16.58 7.70
CA GLY A 279 28.35 16.84 7.22
C GLY A 279 28.48 16.81 5.68
N LEU A 280 27.80 15.88 5.02
CA LEU A 280 28.03 15.54 3.62
C LEU A 280 27.08 16.25 2.64
N HIS A 281 25.84 16.53 3.05
CA HIS A 281 24.83 17.03 2.13
C HIS A 281 24.59 18.54 2.25
N PRO A 282 24.31 19.25 1.15
CA PRO A 282 24.04 20.68 1.17
C PRO A 282 22.66 20.98 1.80
N LYS A 283 21.63 20.17 1.56
CA LYS A 283 20.32 20.27 2.21
C LYS A 283 20.42 19.70 3.61
N LYS A 284 20.24 20.55 4.62
CA LYS A 284 20.50 20.21 6.02
C LYS A 284 19.24 19.72 6.73
N PRO A 285 19.32 18.67 7.54
CA PRO A 285 18.26 18.28 8.46
C PRO A 285 18.29 19.15 9.73
N PHE A 286 17.11 19.38 10.34
CA PHE A 286 16.97 20.25 11.50
C PHE A 286 16.20 19.58 12.64
N GLN A 287 16.41 20.10 13.86
CA GLN A 287 15.60 19.86 15.03
C GLN A 287 15.04 21.18 15.56
N MET A 288 13.73 21.29 15.53
CA MET A 288 12.97 22.42 16.08
C MET A 288 12.43 22.08 17.47
N LYS A 289 12.36 23.08 18.34
CA LYS A 289 11.67 22.98 19.63
C LYS A 289 10.79 24.21 19.82
N LEU A 290 9.48 24.00 19.89
CA LEU A 290 8.50 25.03 20.21
C LEU A 290 8.60 25.49 21.67
N SER A 291 8.20 26.71 21.96
CA SER A 291 8.09 27.25 23.34
C SER A 291 7.05 26.45 24.14
N ASP A 292 5.92 26.14 23.53
CA ASP A 292 4.83 25.37 24.10
C ASP A 292 4.48 24.16 23.24
N LYS A 293 3.82 23.15 23.85
CA LYS A 293 3.33 22.01 23.10
C LYS A 293 2.23 22.46 22.14
N ALA A 294 2.35 22.08 20.88
CA ALA A 294 1.34 22.32 19.85
C ALA A 294 1.17 21.09 18.95
N GLU A 295 -0.01 20.92 18.40
CA GLU A 295 -0.23 20.05 17.27
C GLU A 295 0.54 20.61 16.07
N PHE A 296 1.18 19.74 15.31
CA PHE A 296 1.99 20.15 14.17
C PHE A 296 1.68 19.24 12.98
N LEU A 297 1.07 19.79 11.93
CA LEU A 297 0.65 19.05 10.73
C LEU A 297 -0.24 17.83 11.08
N GLY A 298 -1.21 18.00 11.96
CA GLY A 298 -2.13 16.93 12.38
C GLY A 298 -1.46 15.81 13.20
N MET A 299 -0.21 15.99 13.63
CA MET A 299 0.46 15.09 14.56
C MET A 299 0.20 15.54 16.01
N PRO A 300 0.04 14.60 16.96
CA PRO A 300 -0.28 14.91 18.35
C PRO A 300 0.67 15.93 18.97
N ASN A 301 0.11 16.81 19.81
CA ASN A 301 0.82 17.96 20.36
C ASN A 301 2.09 17.59 21.13
N ASP A 302 3.19 18.22 20.76
CA ASP A 302 4.47 18.12 21.45
C ASP A 302 5.35 19.37 21.15
N LYS A 303 6.56 19.41 21.72
CA LYS A 303 7.48 20.54 21.54
C LYS A 303 8.54 20.30 20.46
N LYS A 304 9.04 19.07 20.27
CA LYS A 304 10.20 18.81 19.41
C LYS A 304 9.77 18.14 18.11
N TRP A 305 10.24 18.69 17.00
CA TRP A 305 9.95 18.23 15.65
C TRP A 305 11.23 18.11 14.85
N LEU A 306 11.36 17.04 14.06
CA LEU A 306 12.54 16.78 13.26
C LEU A 306 12.21 17.00 11.79
N PHE A 307 13.06 17.70 11.09
CA PHE A 307 12.98 17.98 9.66
C PHE A 307 14.01 17.08 8.96
N LEU A 308 13.57 15.96 8.43
CA LEU A 308 14.41 15.04 7.67
C LEU A 308 14.58 15.59 6.25
N ALA A 309 15.82 15.82 5.85
CA ALA A 309 16.13 16.47 4.59
C ALA A 309 15.91 15.57 3.35
N GLU A 310 15.98 14.25 3.55
CA GLU A 310 15.82 13.22 2.51
C GLU A 310 16.67 13.48 1.24
N TYR A 311 17.88 14.06 1.42
CA TYR A 311 18.71 14.50 0.29
C TYR A 311 19.30 13.33 -0.50
N SER A 312 19.72 12.30 0.20
CA SER A 312 20.22 11.05 -0.40
C SER A 312 19.12 10.07 -0.79
N ASP A 313 17.91 10.23 -0.25
CA ASP A 313 16.74 9.50 -0.70
C ASP A 313 15.97 10.32 -1.74
N LYS A 314 16.26 10.10 -3.02
CA LYS A 314 15.62 10.83 -4.13
C LYS A 314 14.14 10.54 -4.26
N THR A 315 13.66 9.42 -3.72
CA THR A 315 12.22 9.13 -3.63
C THR A 315 11.56 9.90 -2.49
N MET A 316 12.30 10.27 -1.45
CA MET A 316 11.83 10.80 -0.17
C MET A 316 10.88 9.84 0.58
N LEU A 317 10.82 8.55 0.21
CA LEU A 317 9.80 7.61 0.68
C LEU A 317 10.33 6.55 1.65
N ARG A 318 11.64 6.28 1.73
CA ARG A 318 12.21 5.14 2.45
C ARG A 318 11.87 5.15 3.94
N ASN A 319 12.12 6.25 4.63
CA ASN A 319 11.68 6.43 6.02
C ASN A 319 10.16 6.27 6.14
N LYS A 320 9.41 6.89 5.23
CA LYS A 320 7.95 6.87 5.25
C LYS A 320 7.39 5.45 5.11
N MET A 321 7.94 4.65 4.18
CA MET A 321 7.49 3.27 3.97
C MET A 321 7.84 2.34 5.13
N SER A 322 9.00 2.52 5.74
CA SER A 322 9.36 1.76 6.94
C SER A 322 8.43 2.08 8.10
N PHE A 323 7.99 3.33 8.24
CA PHE A 323 6.97 3.70 9.23
C PHE A 323 5.58 3.13 8.90
N GLU A 324 5.17 3.07 7.62
CA GLU A 324 3.93 2.38 7.23
C GLU A 324 3.97 0.89 7.60
N MET A 325 5.11 0.21 7.44
CA MET A 325 5.30 -1.15 7.95
C MET A 325 5.22 -1.21 9.49
N GLY A 326 5.76 -0.18 10.17
CA GLY A 326 5.66 -0.03 11.61
C GLY A 326 4.21 0.07 12.10
N TYR A 327 3.33 0.75 11.36
CA TYR A 327 1.90 0.82 11.69
C TYR A 327 1.15 -0.50 11.47
N LEU A 328 1.71 -1.42 10.67
CA LEU A 328 1.21 -2.79 10.52
C LEU A 328 1.75 -3.74 11.61
N SER A 329 2.71 -3.29 12.40
CA SER A 329 3.40 -4.09 13.40
C SER A 329 2.74 -4.01 14.78
N ASN A 330 3.24 -4.82 15.72
CA ASN A 330 2.87 -4.78 17.14
C ASN A 330 3.83 -3.93 17.98
N LEU A 331 4.65 -3.09 17.35
CA LEU A 331 5.51 -2.15 18.07
C LEU A 331 4.65 -1.12 18.80
N ASP A 332 5.00 -0.80 20.05
CA ASP A 332 4.21 0.07 20.91
C ASP A 332 3.97 1.45 20.31
N TRP A 333 4.94 1.94 19.55
CA TRP A 333 4.86 3.23 18.89
C TRP A 333 5.76 3.28 17.65
N THR A 334 5.26 3.94 16.63
CA THR A 334 5.99 4.25 15.39
C THR A 334 5.89 5.74 15.11
N PRO A 335 7.00 6.44 14.79
CA PRO A 335 6.96 7.86 14.50
C PRO A 335 6.02 8.21 13.36
N GLN A 336 5.23 9.26 13.53
CA GLN A 336 4.50 9.85 12.43
C GLN A 336 5.39 10.84 11.67
N GLY A 337 5.19 10.92 10.37
CA GLY A 337 5.86 11.88 9.50
C GLY A 337 4.89 12.52 8.51
N ARG A 338 5.13 13.77 8.16
CA ARG A 338 4.35 14.53 7.17
C ARG A 338 5.29 15.25 6.21
N PHE A 339 5.00 15.17 4.93
CA PHE A 339 5.72 15.98 3.95
C PHE A 339 5.23 17.42 4.01
N ALA A 340 6.16 18.35 3.97
CA ALA A 340 5.88 19.78 3.95
C ALA A 340 6.96 20.53 3.16
N GLU A 341 6.55 21.62 2.54
CA GLU A 341 7.47 22.59 1.96
C GLU A 341 8.03 23.47 3.06
N VAL A 342 9.32 23.73 3.05
CA VAL A 342 9.99 24.51 4.10
C VAL A 342 10.59 25.78 3.53
N TYR A 343 10.23 26.90 4.13
CA TYR A 343 10.83 28.20 3.89
C TYR A 343 11.63 28.63 5.11
N ILE A 344 12.86 29.05 4.90
CA ILE A 344 13.73 29.57 5.97
C ILE A 344 14.06 31.02 5.66
N ASN A 345 13.62 31.93 6.51
CA ASN A 345 13.83 33.39 6.33
C ASN A 345 13.35 33.87 4.93
N ASP A 346 12.15 33.45 4.58
CA ASP A 346 11.46 33.74 3.31
C ASP A 346 12.10 33.09 2.04
N GLU A 347 13.14 32.26 2.20
CA GLU A 347 13.74 31.48 1.10
C GLU A 347 13.26 30.04 1.11
N TYR A 348 12.82 29.54 -0.06
CA TYR A 348 12.47 28.14 -0.23
C TYR A 348 13.66 27.21 0.01
N ASN A 349 13.50 26.24 0.90
CA ASN A 349 14.56 25.31 1.29
C ASN A 349 14.28 23.85 0.89
N GLY A 350 13.16 23.59 0.21
CA GLY A 350 12.81 22.27 -0.31
C GLY A 350 11.74 21.55 0.51
N THR A 351 11.38 20.36 0.04
CA THR A 351 10.44 19.46 0.68
C THR A 351 11.13 18.69 1.79
N TYR A 352 10.53 18.59 2.96
CA TYR A 352 11.03 17.85 4.11
C TYR A 352 10.00 16.82 4.58
N ASN A 353 10.46 15.70 5.09
CA ASN A 353 9.64 14.81 5.90
C ASN A 353 9.77 15.26 7.37
N ILE A 354 8.73 15.90 7.88
CA ILE A 354 8.70 16.41 9.26
C ILE A 354 8.14 15.34 10.16
N THR A 355 8.93 14.90 11.15
CA THR A 355 8.61 13.74 11.98
C THR A 355 8.61 14.05 13.46
N GLN A 356 7.93 13.20 14.21
CA GLN A 356 8.07 13.13 15.65
C GLN A 356 9.50 12.69 16.01
N LYS A 357 10.03 13.22 17.10
CA LYS A 357 11.32 12.76 17.64
C LYS A 357 11.12 11.49 18.47
N VAL A 358 12.03 10.54 18.37
CA VAL A 358 12.11 9.42 19.29
C VAL A 358 12.55 9.95 20.65
N GLU A 359 11.63 9.97 21.59
CA GLU A 359 11.83 10.40 23.00
C GLU A 359 10.61 9.96 23.83
N GLU A 360 10.77 9.96 25.15
CA GLU A 360 9.66 9.73 26.08
C GLU A 360 8.65 10.86 25.98
N SER A 361 7.38 10.53 25.83
CA SER A 361 6.24 11.45 25.90
C SER A 361 4.93 10.67 25.87
N ASP A 362 3.86 11.23 26.43
CA ASP A 362 2.50 10.66 26.36
C ASP A 362 2.03 10.39 24.92
N ASN A 363 2.56 11.14 23.95
CA ASN A 363 2.21 11.07 22.54
C ASN A 363 3.29 10.41 21.66
N ARG A 364 4.31 9.81 22.28
CA ARG A 364 5.45 9.15 21.61
C ARG A 364 5.73 7.82 22.28
N VAL A 365 6.97 7.57 22.70
CA VAL A 365 7.29 6.35 23.43
C VAL A 365 6.71 6.46 24.85
N PRO A 366 5.69 5.62 25.20
CA PRO A 366 4.91 5.84 26.42
C PRO A 366 5.60 5.17 27.62
N LEU A 367 6.69 5.74 28.11
CA LEU A 367 7.51 5.20 29.19
C LEU A 367 7.17 5.78 30.57
N GLY A 368 6.40 6.86 30.61
CA GLY A 368 6.11 7.57 31.85
C GLY A 368 7.39 7.97 32.61
N ASP A 369 7.26 8.16 33.93
CA ASP A 369 8.37 8.69 34.77
C ASP A 369 9.47 7.64 35.09
N THR A 370 9.25 6.36 34.80
CA THR A 370 10.11 5.26 35.30
C THR A 370 10.66 4.33 34.21
N GLY A 371 10.18 4.44 32.98
CA GLY A 371 10.63 3.59 31.89
C GLY A 371 11.97 4.04 31.29
N TYR A 372 12.53 3.18 30.48
CA TYR A 372 13.83 3.40 29.86
C TYR A 372 13.69 3.37 28.34
N LEU A 373 14.30 4.36 27.68
CA LEU A 373 14.58 4.36 26.25
C LEU A 373 16.08 4.15 26.06
N LEU A 374 16.44 3.12 25.32
CA LEU A 374 17.81 2.72 25.07
C LEU A 374 18.09 2.77 23.57
N GLU A 375 19.34 3.03 23.20
CA GLU A 375 19.82 2.97 21.83
C GLU A 375 21.07 2.09 21.75
N LEU A 376 21.10 1.14 20.83
CA LEU A 376 22.35 0.47 20.48
C LEU A 376 23.18 1.41 19.63
N ASP A 377 24.40 1.69 20.06
CA ASP A 377 25.25 2.68 19.42
C ASP A 377 26.73 2.27 19.47
N GLN A 378 27.57 3.03 18.82
CA GLN A 378 29.03 2.88 18.83
C GLN A 378 29.70 4.00 19.65
N LEU A 379 30.80 3.68 20.32
CA LEU A 379 31.57 4.62 21.14
C LEU A 379 31.92 5.92 20.41
N SER A 380 32.16 5.84 19.11
CA SER A 380 32.53 7.00 18.27
C SER A 380 31.38 7.97 17.99
N ARG A 381 30.14 7.60 18.34
CA ARG A 381 28.92 8.38 18.06
C ARG A 381 28.31 9.01 19.30
N LEU A 382 28.82 8.65 20.47
CA LEU A 382 28.32 9.16 21.75
C LEU A 382 28.68 10.64 21.95
N ASP A 383 27.73 11.38 22.53
CA ASP A 383 27.99 12.69 23.06
C ASP A 383 28.76 12.59 24.40
N PRO A 384 29.52 13.62 24.80
CA PRO A 384 30.32 13.56 26.03
C PRO A 384 29.53 13.33 27.32
N ASP A 385 28.24 13.63 27.30
CA ASP A 385 27.34 13.51 28.44
C ASP A 385 26.48 12.24 28.38
N ASP A 386 26.65 11.37 27.33
CA ASP A 386 25.89 10.14 27.20
C ASP A 386 26.28 9.12 28.30
N VAL A 387 25.27 8.46 28.85
CA VAL A 387 25.41 7.40 29.87
C VAL A 387 25.16 6.05 29.20
N TYR A 388 26.15 5.19 29.23
CA TYR A 388 26.11 3.93 28.51
C TYR A 388 26.78 2.77 29.28
N PHE A 389 26.61 1.55 28.77
CA PHE A 389 27.34 0.35 29.17
C PHE A 389 27.60 -0.56 27.97
N GLU A 390 28.63 -1.39 28.10
CA GLU A 390 29.04 -2.33 27.05
C GLU A 390 28.14 -3.57 27.02
N SER A 391 27.88 -4.11 25.83
CA SER A 391 27.25 -5.41 25.64
C SER A 391 28.14 -6.54 26.16
N VAL A 392 27.56 -7.59 26.75
CA VAL A 392 28.33 -8.78 27.20
C VAL A 392 28.50 -9.82 26.06
N ILE A 393 27.74 -9.67 24.94
CA ILE A 393 27.82 -10.56 23.78
C ILE A 393 28.95 -10.15 22.84
N THR A 394 29.15 -8.83 22.65
CA THR A 394 30.05 -8.30 21.62
C THR A 394 30.63 -6.97 22.03
N ASP A 395 31.81 -6.63 21.48
CA ASP A 395 32.46 -5.33 21.56
C ASP A 395 32.09 -4.38 20.40
N LYS A 396 31.17 -4.81 19.50
CA LYS A 396 30.79 -4.05 18.32
C LYS A 396 29.85 -2.88 18.61
N PHE A 397 29.04 -3.00 19.67
CA PHE A 397 28.13 -1.96 20.10
C PHE A 397 28.05 -1.85 21.62
N LEU A 398 27.50 -0.76 22.07
CA LEU A 398 27.16 -0.49 23.46
C LEU A 398 25.69 -0.10 23.58
N VAL A 399 25.17 -0.07 24.79
CA VAL A 399 23.80 0.34 25.11
C VAL A 399 23.84 1.74 25.70
N ASN A 400 23.38 2.73 24.95
CA ASN A 400 23.27 4.12 25.36
C ASN A 400 21.88 4.37 25.97
N ILE A 401 21.82 4.95 27.15
CA ILE A 401 20.57 5.28 27.86
C ILE A 401 20.11 6.66 27.43
N LYS A 402 19.07 6.74 26.60
CA LYS A 402 18.52 8.01 26.09
C LYS A 402 17.55 8.66 27.06
N GLU A 403 16.79 7.84 27.78
CA GLU A 403 15.86 8.27 28.84
C GLU A 403 15.76 7.18 29.92
N PRO A 404 15.63 7.54 31.20
CA PRO A 404 15.81 8.88 31.75
C PRO A 404 17.30 9.27 31.79
N ASN A 405 17.56 10.55 32.03
CA ASN A 405 18.94 10.99 32.28
C ASN A 405 19.40 10.46 33.64
N LEU A 406 20.46 9.62 33.68
CA LEU A 406 20.92 8.90 34.86
C LEU A 406 22.33 9.31 35.27
N ASP A 407 22.60 9.24 36.56
CA ASP A 407 23.97 9.24 37.08
C ASP A 407 24.57 7.82 37.01
N LEU A 408 25.83 7.71 36.63
CA LEU A 408 26.59 6.47 36.72
C LEU A 408 26.51 5.92 38.14
N ASP A 409 26.31 4.63 38.31
CA ASP A 409 26.16 3.91 39.58
C ASP A 409 24.86 4.23 40.37
N SER A 410 23.90 4.97 39.77
CA SER A 410 22.56 5.08 40.36
C SER A 410 21.86 3.71 40.40
N THR A 411 20.84 3.58 41.26
CA THR A 411 20.06 2.32 41.36
C THR A 411 19.40 1.97 40.01
N GLU A 412 18.94 2.99 39.32
CA GLU A 412 18.28 2.87 38.01
C GLU A 412 19.28 2.45 36.92
N TYR A 413 20.49 3.01 36.93
CA TYR A 413 21.57 2.57 36.02
C TYR A 413 21.95 1.10 36.26
N VAL A 414 22.14 0.71 37.53
CA VAL A 414 22.46 -0.67 37.89
C VAL A 414 21.34 -1.62 37.48
N TYR A 415 20.08 -1.22 37.69
CA TYR A 415 18.91 -2.01 37.30
C TYR A 415 18.88 -2.28 35.79
N ILE A 416 18.92 -1.23 34.97
CA ILE A 416 18.78 -1.40 33.51
C ILE A 416 19.97 -2.16 32.91
N LYS A 417 21.18 -1.87 33.37
CA LYS A 417 22.38 -2.62 32.96
C LYS A 417 22.27 -4.11 33.34
N THR A 418 21.81 -4.42 34.55
CA THR A 418 21.63 -5.81 34.99
C THR A 418 20.59 -6.50 34.12
N LEU A 419 19.44 -5.87 33.85
CA LEU A 419 18.38 -6.44 33.04
C LEU A 419 18.86 -6.80 31.62
N ILE A 420 19.57 -5.89 30.97
CA ILE A 420 20.11 -6.14 29.61
C ILE A 420 21.20 -7.23 29.67
N ASN A 421 22.09 -7.19 30.65
CA ASN A 421 23.11 -8.24 30.79
C ASN A 421 22.49 -9.60 31.06
N ASP A 422 21.44 -9.70 31.87
CA ASP A 422 20.73 -10.94 32.15
C ASP A 422 20.04 -11.47 30.88
N PHE A 423 19.43 -10.61 30.09
CA PHE A 423 18.90 -10.94 28.78
C PHE A 423 19.98 -11.48 27.84
N GLU A 424 21.10 -10.80 27.69
CA GLU A 424 22.20 -11.22 26.84
C GLU A 424 22.81 -12.53 27.34
N ASN A 425 22.99 -12.70 28.64
CA ASN A 425 23.45 -13.96 29.23
C ASN A 425 22.47 -15.11 29.01
N ALA A 426 21.16 -14.86 29.07
CA ALA A 426 20.13 -15.86 28.74
C ALA A 426 20.21 -16.28 27.27
N MET A 427 20.50 -15.37 26.35
CA MET A 427 20.77 -15.72 24.95
C MET A 427 22.07 -16.48 24.74
N LEU A 428 23.10 -16.20 25.52
CA LEU A 428 24.36 -16.97 25.47
C LEU A 428 24.18 -18.41 25.98
N GLY A 429 23.16 -18.63 26.77
CA GLY A 429 22.67 -19.93 27.18
C GLY A 429 23.41 -20.57 28.32
N SER A 430 22.69 -21.12 29.25
CA SER A 430 23.17 -22.20 30.10
C SER A 430 22.86 -23.53 29.42
N THR A 431 23.85 -24.08 28.70
CA THR A 431 24.22 -25.46 28.75
C THR A 431 23.17 -26.55 28.48
N THR A 432 22.21 -26.36 27.58
CA THR A 432 21.75 -27.55 26.87
C THR A 432 22.44 -27.55 25.51
N MET A 433 23.59 -28.18 25.46
CA MET A 433 24.27 -28.41 24.19
C MET A 433 23.48 -29.45 23.43
N THR A 434 22.92 -29.07 22.28
CA THR A 434 22.50 -30.07 21.29
C THR A 434 23.73 -30.55 20.59
N SER A 435 24.06 -31.81 20.75
CA SER A 435 25.18 -32.43 20.08
C SER A 435 24.66 -33.30 18.95
N TYR A 436 25.36 -33.32 17.86
CA TYR A 436 25.11 -34.22 16.73
C TYR A 436 26.41 -34.57 16.03
N PHE A 437 26.42 -35.65 15.28
CA PHE A 437 27.51 -35.92 14.36
C PHE A 437 27.31 -35.11 13.06
N ALA A 438 28.36 -34.39 12.63
CA ALA A 438 28.41 -33.75 11.34
C ALA A 438 29.56 -34.35 10.51
N VAL A 439 29.28 -34.66 9.28
CA VAL A 439 30.24 -35.15 8.30
C VAL A 439 30.36 -34.13 7.18
N SER A 440 31.52 -33.46 7.04
CA SER A 440 31.73 -32.36 6.08
C SER A 440 32.19 -32.83 4.71
N GLU A 441 32.76 -34.04 4.60
CA GLU A 441 33.26 -34.57 3.32
C GLU A 441 32.65 -35.96 3.08
N THR A 442 31.63 -36.02 2.21
CA THR A 442 30.92 -37.26 1.88
C THR A 442 31.28 -37.84 0.53
N ASN A 443 32.11 -37.17 -0.27
CA ASN A 443 32.60 -37.71 -1.55
C ASN A 443 33.67 -38.80 -1.31
N SER A 444 33.38 -39.99 -1.83
CA SER A 444 34.28 -41.13 -1.80
C SER A 444 33.93 -42.15 -2.87
N ASP A 445 34.79 -43.12 -3.15
CA ASP A 445 34.56 -44.13 -4.17
C ASP A 445 33.37 -45.06 -3.82
N ASN A 446 33.21 -45.36 -2.51
CA ASN A 446 32.13 -46.23 -2.04
C ASN A 446 31.34 -45.60 -0.90
N VAL A 447 30.06 -45.99 -0.76
CA VAL A 447 29.17 -45.43 0.28
C VAL A 447 29.68 -45.68 1.72
N TRP A 448 30.36 -46.79 1.97
CA TRP A 448 30.90 -47.19 3.26
C TRP A 448 32.27 -46.55 3.59
N ASP A 449 32.92 -45.87 2.68
CA ASP A 449 34.19 -45.20 2.94
C ASP A 449 34.04 -44.04 3.92
N VAL A 450 32.83 -43.46 4.00
CA VAL A 450 32.47 -42.48 5.03
C VAL A 450 31.35 -43.07 5.87
N ASN A 451 31.71 -43.51 7.09
CA ASN A 451 30.85 -44.29 7.95
C ASN A 451 30.82 -43.77 9.39
N LEU A 452 29.65 -43.76 10.00
CA LEU A 452 29.45 -43.60 11.42
C LEU A 452 28.82 -44.88 11.99
N SER A 453 29.40 -45.44 13.04
CA SER A 453 28.93 -46.71 13.65
C SER A 453 29.08 -46.71 15.15
N GLN A 454 28.21 -47.48 15.81
CA GLN A 454 28.37 -47.86 17.20
C GLN A 454 28.21 -49.37 17.30
N THR A 455 29.17 -50.02 17.98
CA THR A 455 29.12 -51.45 18.21
C THR A 455 28.15 -51.83 19.33
N MET A 456 27.44 -52.92 19.12
CA MET A 456 26.46 -53.46 20.07
C MET A 456 26.29 -54.96 19.89
N THR A 457 25.64 -55.63 20.83
CA THR A 457 25.29 -57.04 20.72
C THR A 457 23.95 -57.19 20.00
N LEU A 458 23.95 -57.85 18.82
CA LEU A 458 22.73 -58.23 18.09
C LEU A 458 22.56 -59.74 18.13
N VAL A 459 21.32 -60.20 18.10
CA VAL A 459 20.95 -61.63 18.07
C VAL A 459 20.50 -61.98 16.62
N PRO A 460 20.97 -63.08 16.03
CA PRO A 460 20.50 -63.53 14.73
C PRO A 460 19.00 -63.78 14.68
N ASN A 461 18.36 -63.51 13.52
CA ASN A 461 16.93 -63.66 13.26
C ASN A 461 16.04 -62.92 14.28
N SER A 462 16.47 -61.75 14.72
CA SER A 462 15.76 -60.88 15.66
C SER A 462 15.39 -59.57 15.05
N GLU A 463 14.24 -59.05 15.46
CA GLU A 463 13.72 -57.74 14.99
C GLU A 463 14.18 -56.62 15.90
N TYR A 464 14.56 -55.50 15.29
CA TYR A 464 15.00 -54.27 15.95
C TYR A 464 14.32 -53.08 15.30
N ARG A 465 14.10 -52.02 16.09
CA ARG A 465 13.66 -50.71 15.60
C ARG A 465 14.82 -49.74 15.71
N VAL A 466 15.29 -49.26 14.53
CA VAL A 466 16.32 -48.21 14.43
C VAL A 466 15.63 -46.90 14.17
N SER A 467 15.84 -45.90 15.04
CA SER A 467 15.33 -44.55 14.81
C SER A 467 16.43 -43.50 14.97
N PHE A 468 16.36 -42.45 14.20
CA PHE A 468 17.32 -41.35 14.23
C PHE A 468 16.76 -40.11 13.55
N LYS A 469 17.33 -38.94 13.86
CA LYS A 469 17.13 -37.72 13.07
C LYS A 469 18.31 -37.49 12.14
N ALA A 470 18.06 -37.05 10.93
CA ALA A 470 19.10 -36.66 10.00
C ALA A 470 18.67 -35.59 9.03
N LYS A 471 19.64 -34.81 8.55
CA LYS A 471 19.52 -33.88 7.42
C LYS A 471 20.81 -33.83 6.62
N SER A 472 20.78 -33.15 5.47
CA SER A 472 21.99 -32.93 4.67
C SER A 472 21.99 -31.49 4.11
N SER A 473 23.15 -30.99 3.69
CA SER A 473 23.26 -29.69 3.02
C SER A 473 22.66 -29.66 1.60
N ILE A 474 22.40 -30.83 1.03
CA ILE A 474 21.77 -31.03 -0.29
C ILE A 474 20.88 -32.28 -0.24
N ASP A 475 19.91 -32.38 -1.12
CA ASP A 475 19.13 -33.62 -1.29
C ASP A 475 20.03 -34.77 -1.72
N ARG A 476 20.09 -35.84 -0.91
CA ARG A 476 20.93 -37.00 -1.15
C ARG A 476 20.39 -38.27 -0.47
N THR A 477 21.08 -39.37 -0.65
CA THR A 477 20.78 -40.62 0.07
C THR A 477 21.96 -41.04 0.97
N MET A 478 21.67 -41.77 2.05
CA MET A 478 22.66 -42.54 2.82
C MET A 478 22.08 -43.93 3.09
N ILE A 479 22.94 -44.84 3.49
CA ILE A 479 22.51 -46.16 4.00
C ILE A 479 22.48 -46.11 5.52
N ALA A 480 21.37 -46.54 6.11
CA ALA A 480 21.21 -46.64 7.56
C ALA A 480 20.70 -48.03 7.95
N GLY A 481 21.25 -48.61 9.04
CA GLY A 481 20.78 -49.90 9.49
C GLY A 481 21.71 -50.66 10.44
N LEU A 482 21.55 -51.98 10.46
CA LEU A 482 22.27 -52.90 11.34
C LEU A 482 23.18 -53.81 10.52
N GLY A 483 24.34 -54.22 11.11
CA GLY A 483 25.27 -55.10 10.45
C GLY A 483 26.39 -55.57 11.37
N LEU A 484 27.29 -56.43 10.86
CA LEU A 484 28.52 -56.83 11.51
C LEU A 484 29.61 -55.78 11.36
N TYR A 485 30.43 -55.60 12.36
CA TYR A 485 31.61 -54.73 12.36
C TYR A 485 32.92 -55.48 12.03
N HIS A 486 32.78 -56.67 11.45
CA HIS A 486 33.88 -57.53 11.01
C HIS A 486 33.49 -58.36 9.78
N ASP A 487 34.50 -59.07 9.19
CA ASP A 487 34.24 -59.98 8.06
C ASP A 487 33.21 -61.05 8.43
N PRO A 488 32.14 -61.29 7.60
CA PRO A 488 31.97 -60.86 6.21
C PRO A 488 31.21 -59.54 6.00
N TRP A 489 31.08 -58.66 6.99
CA TRP A 489 30.44 -57.31 6.89
C TRP A 489 28.96 -57.37 6.49
N THR A 490 28.31 -58.48 6.76
CA THR A 490 26.88 -58.65 6.46
C THR A 490 26.05 -57.57 7.15
N ASN A 491 25.14 -56.94 6.42
CA ASN A 491 24.24 -55.93 6.98
C ASN A 491 22.86 -55.97 6.34
N VAL A 492 21.89 -55.34 6.97
CA VAL A 492 20.51 -55.11 6.51
C VAL A 492 20.21 -53.61 6.32
N GLY A 493 21.26 -52.80 6.14
CA GLY A 493 21.11 -51.37 5.88
C GLY A 493 20.29 -51.08 4.60
N GLU A 494 19.47 -50.05 4.69
CA GLU A 494 18.62 -49.63 3.59
C GLU A 494 18.84 -48.12 3.28
N PRO A 495 18.59 -47.68 2.02
CA PRO A 495 18.75 -46.30 1.64
C PRO A 495 17.66 -45.42 2.24
N VAL A 496 18.05 -44.33 2.86
CA VAL A 496 17.17 -43.25 3.31
C VAL A 496 17.46 -41.96 2.55
N SER A 497 16.42 -41.23 2.19
CA SER A 497 16.54 -39.95 1.46
C SER A 497 16.60 -38.79 2.45
N LEU A 498 17.66 -38.01 2.39
CA LEU A 498 17.89 -36.83 3.21
C LEU A 498 17.53 -35.58 2.43
N THR A 499 16.97 -34.59 3.13
CA THR A 499 16.75 -33.23 2.65
C THR A 499 17.53 -32.22 3.48
N THR A 500 17.43 -30.95 3.15
CA THR A 500 18.05 -29.87 3.94
C THR A 500 17.38 -29.65 5.30
N ALA A 501 16.18 -30.18 5.52
CA ALA A 501 15.48 -30.11 6.79
C ALA A 501 15.74 -31.36 7.66
N TRP A 502 15.75 -31.18 8.99
CA TRP A 502 15.76 -32.29 9.91
C TRP A 502 14.55 -33.21 9.74
N GLN A 503 14.77 -34.51 9.60
CA GLN A 503 13.75 -35.52 9.44
C GLN A 503 13.98 -36.63 10.43
N THR A 504 12.91 -37.22 10.97
CA THR A 504 12.99 -38.42 11.81
C THR A 504 12.74 -39.64 10.96
N PHE A 505 13.66 -40.59 11.01
CA PHE A 505 13.58 -41.88 10.35
C PHE A 505 13.32 -42.98 11.39
N THR A 506 12.51 -43.96 11.00
CA THR A 506 12.28 -45.17 11.79
C THR A 506 12.26 -46.35 10.85
N LEU A 507 13.20 -47.25 11.05
CA LEU A 507 13.39 -48.47 10.29
C LEU A 507 13.09 -49.67 11.16
N THR A 508 12.32 -50.63 10.68
CA THR A 508 12.15 -51.94 11.34
C THR A 508 12.97 -52.96 10.58
N GLN A 509 14.02 -53.45 11.20
CA GLN A 509 14.99 -54.32 10.56
C GLN A 509 15.10 -55.65 11.29
N THR A 510 15.22 -56.71 10.54
CA THR A 510 15.43 -58.06 11.12
C THR A 510 16.81 -58.55 10.70
N THR A 511 17.65 -58.87 11.70
CA THR A 511 18.90 -59.57 11.42
C THR A 511 18.61 -60.93 10.81
N THR A 512 19.31 -61.30 9.76
CA THR A 512 19.17 -62.59 9.13
C THR A 512 19.91 -63.69 9.95
N ASP A 513 20.90 -64.32 9.38
CA ASP A 513 21.76 -65.32 10.02
C ASP A 513 23.00 -64.71 10.70
N PHE A 514 23.05 -63.41 10.86
CA PHE A 514 24.11 -62.66 11.51
C PHE A 514 23.66 -62.03 12.83
N GLY A 515 24.61 -61.78 13.70
CA GLY A 515 24.44 -61.07 14.95
C GLY A 515 25.35 -61.67 16.02
N ASP A 516 26.12 -60.83 16.71
CA ASP A 516 27.05 -61.19 17.77
C ASP A 516 27.37 -59.92 18.60
N ASP A 517 28.39 -59.99 19.47
CA ASP A 517 28.82 -58.91 20.34
C ASP A 517 29.66 -57.85 19.65
N GLN A 518 29.96 -58.02 18.33
CA GLN A 518 30.65 -57.07 17.47
C GLN A 518 29.75 -56.64 16.29
N SER A 519 28.45 -56.72 16.46
CA SER A 519 27.51 -56.11 15.55
C SER A 519 27.44 -54.62 15.75
N ARG A 520 26.78 -53.87 14.84
CA ARG A 520 26.73 -52.39 14.89
C ARG A 520 25.44 -51.85 14.37
N VAL A 521 25.07 -50.64 14.79
CA VAL A 521 24.31 -49.69 13.97
C VAL A 521 25.27 -48.98 13.05
N LEU A 522 24.86 -48.71 11.81
CA LEU A 522 25.72 -48.09 10.80
C LEU A 522 24.96 -47.02 10.00
N PHE A 523 25.72 -45.99 9.65
CA PHE A 523 25.32 -44.93 8.71
C PHE A 523 26.45 -44.80 7.68
N ASP A 524 26.21 -45.23 6.45
CA ASP A 524 27.15 -45.12 5.33
C ASP A 524 26.78 -43.94 4.47
N MET A 525 27.63 -42.92 4.44
CA MET A 525 27.34 -41.59 3.88
C MET A 525 28.24 -41.23 2.71
N GLY A 526 29.16 -42.10 2.32
CA GLY A 526 30.04 -41.89 1.18
C GLY A 526 29.36 -42.03 -0.18
N GLY A 527 30.14 -42.29 -1.21
CA GLY A 527 29.75 -42.32 -2.60
C GLY A 527 29.87 -40.94 -3.26
N ASP A 528 29.57 -40.86 -4.57
CA ASP A 528 29.75 -39.65 -5.38
C ASP A 528 28.52 -38.72 -5.30
N GLN A 529 28.11 -38.36 -4.08
CA GLN A 529 26.93 -37.51 -3.88
C GLN A 529 27.25 -36.10 -3.36
N GLY A 530 28.34 -35.94 -2.62
CA GLY A 530 28.74 -34.66 -1.99
C GLY A 530 27.86 -34.23 -0.82
N GLY A 531 28.05 -32.99 -0.39
CA GLY A 531 27.29 -32.36 0.69
C GLY A 531 27.76 -32.77 2.09
N GLU A 532 27.21 -32.14 3.11
CA GLU A 532 27.40 -32.44 4.51
C GLU A 532 26.19 -33.22 5.03
N VAL A 533 26.41 -34.11 6.03
CA VAL A 533 25.34 -34.88 6.70
C VAL A 533 25.41 -34.65 8.19
N TRP A 534 24.26 -34.46 8.81
CA TRP A 534 24.08 -34.31 10.25
C TRP A 534 23.14 -35.42 10.75
N ILE A 535 23.52 -36.07 11.87
CA ILE A 535 22.79 -37.18 12.50
C ILE A 535 22.62 -36.87 13.98
N ASP A 536 21.42 -37.15 14.53
CA ASP A 536 21.09 -36.95 15.94
C ASP A 536 20.05 -37.96 16.43
N ASP A 537 19.84 -38.02 17.73
CA ASP A 537 18.82 -38.85 18.42
C ASP A 537 18.75 -40.29 17.93
N VAL A 538 19.90 -40.95 17.84
CA VAL A 538 20.00 -42.37 17.41
C VAL A 538 19.55 -43.33 18.53
N SER A 539 18.65 -44.22 18.18
CA SER A 539 18.14 -45.25 19.07
C SER A 539 18.03 -46.59 18.32
N VAL A 540 18.39 -47.66 18.97
CA VAL A 540 18.18 -49.05 18.50
C VAL A 540 17.50 -49.84 19.59
N LEU A 541 16.23 -50.13 19.42
CA LEU A 541 15.43 -50.86 20.38
C LEU A 541 15.28 -52.35 19.96
N THR A 542 15.46 -53.25 20.91
CA THR A 542 15.04 -54.64 20.75
C THR A 542 13.51 -54.74 20.68
N ALA A 543 12.96 -55.88 20.27
CA ALA A 543 11.53 -56.15 20.28
C ALA A 543 10.88 -55.95 21.67
N ASP A 544 11.65 -56.17 22.74
CA ASP A 544 11.21 -55.96 24.13
C ASP A 544 11.38 -54.51 24.62
N GLY A 545 11.83 -53.60 23.73
CA GLY A 545 11.98 -52.17 24.04
C GLY A 545 13.27 -51.81 24.81
N VAL A 546 14.29 -52.68 24.82
CA VAL A 546 15.60 -52.38 25.43
C VAL A 546 16.43 -51.54 24.48
N GLU A 547 16.94 -50.38 24.94
CA GLU A 547 17.84 -49.52 24.20
C GLU A 547 19.25 -50.09 24.16
N LEU A 548 19.84 -50.18 22.97
CA LEU A 548 21.19 -50.71 22.72
C LEU A 548 22.22 -49.63 22.43
N VAL A 549 21.78 -48.43 22.05
CA VAL A 549 22.64 -47.29 21.76
C VAL A 549 22.99 -46.56 23.05
N THR A 550 24.23 -46.15 23.17
CA THR A 550 24.72 -45.27 24.20
C THR A 550 25.10 -43.94 23.57
N ASN A 551 24.77 -42.80 24.20
CA ASN A 551 25.09 -41.48 23.70
C ASN A 551 24.52 -41.26 22.26
N GLY A 552 23.27 -41.66 22.05
CA GLY A 552 22.59 -41.48 20.75
C GLY A 552 22.20 -40.01 20.46
N ASP A 553 22.14 -39.20 21.51
CA ASP A 553 21.94 -37.75 21.51
C ASP A 553 23.27 -36.96 21.45
N PHE A 554 24.39 -37.63 21.33
CA PHE A 554 25.74 -37.09 21.25
C PHE A 554 26.14 -36.08 22.35
N GLN A 555 25.43 -36.04 23.48
CA GLN A 555 25.75 -35.13 24.59
C GLN A 555 27.14 -35.41 25.24
N SER A 556 27.69 -36.55 25.01
CA SER A 556 29.04 -36.92 25.41
C SER A 556 30.06 -36.90 24.25
N GLY A 557 29.81 -36.09 23.23
CA GLY A 557 30.62 -35.99 22.03
C GLY A 557 30.72 -37.32 21.26
N GLU A 558 31.90 -37.72 20.84
CA GLU A 558 32.13 -38.94 20.05
C GLU A 558 32.18 -40.22 20.92
N SER A 559 31.93 -40.13 22.22
CA SER A 559 31.99 -41.27 23.14
C SER A 559 31.06 -42.40 22.67
N SER A 560 31.60 -43.60 22.54
CA SER A 560 30.94 -44.82 22.06
C SER A 560 30.72 -44.91 20.55
N TRP A 561 31.08 -43.88 19.78
CA TRP A 561 30.93 -43.87 18.34
C TRP A 561 32.28 -44.01 17.62
N ALA A 562 32.27 -44.67 16.49
CA ALA A 562 33.43 -44.83 15.60
C ALA A 562 33.07 -44.30 14.20
N GLY A 563 33.91 -43.42 13.63
CA GLY A 563 33.70 -42.88 12.29
C GLY A 563 35.00 -42.36 11.68
N GLY A 564 35.21 -42.66 10.40
CA GLY A 564 36.47 -42.30 9.73
C GLY A 564 36.60 -40.80 9.39
N ALA A 565 35.52 -40.17 8.94
CA ALA A 565 35.48 -38.76 8.56
C ALA A 565 34.38 -37.99 9.29
N ALA A 566 33.75 -38.62 10.31
CA ALA A 566 32.68 -37.98 11.07
C ALA A 566 33.27 -37.23 12.27
N THR A 567 32.77 -36.02 12.52
CA THR A 567 33.15 -35.15 13.61
C THR A 567 31.90 -34.79 14.41
N ALA A 568 31.95 -35.01 15.74
CA ALA A 568 30.87 -34.52 16.58
C ALA A 568 30.88 -33.00 16.61
N ALA A 569 29.73 -32.38 16.35
CA ALA A 569 29.54 -30.95 16.48
C ALA A 569 28.58 -30.68 17.63
N ASN A 570 28.98 -29.80 18.53
CA ASN A 570 28.15 -29.34 19.62
C ASN A 570 27.60 -27.96 19.30
N ILE A 571 26.28 -27.84 19.22
CA ILE A 571 25.62 -26.57 19.10
C ILE A 571 24.98 -26.20 20.41
N THR A 572 25.25 -25.01 20.90
CA THR A 572 24.54 -24.46 22.06
C THR A 572 23.10 -24.18 21.63
N SER A 573 22.13 -24.88 22.20
CA SER A 573 20.74 -24.54 22.06
C SER A 573 20.32 -23.55 23.14
N TYR A 574 19.42 -22.65 22.77
CA TYR A 574 18.83 -21.73 23.73
C TYR A 574 17.54 -22.30 24.26
N PRO A 575 17.25 -22.11 25.56
CA PRO A 575 15.95 -22.51 26.10
C PRO A 575 14.84 -21.75 25.32
N SER A 576 13.84 -22.47 24.85
CA SER A 576 12.66 -21.91 24.19
C SER A 576 11.52 -21.66 25.17
N GLY A 577 10.59 -20.80 24.83
CA GLY A 577 9.39 -20.57 25.62
C GLY A 577 9.62 -19.69 26.86
N ALA A 578 9.05 -20.09 27.98
CA ALA A 578 9.08 -19.34 29.25
C ALA A 578 10.45 -19.35 29.97
N GLU A 579 11.39 -20.18 29.52
CA GLU A 579 12.73 -20.30 30.07
C GLU A 579 13.75 -19.55 29.21
N GLY A 580 14.79 -18.99 29.80
CA GLY A 580 15.85 -18.25 29.10
C GLY A 580 15.46 -16.84 28.66
N TYR A 581 15.87 -16.45 27.46
CA TYR A 581 15.68 -15.05 26.96
C TYR A 581 14.22 -14.63 26.90
N ALA A 582 13.28 -15.55 26.69
CA ALA A 582 11.85 -15.27 26.63
C ALA A 582 11.26 -14.69 27.93
N GLU A 583 11.93 -14.85 29.06
CA GLU A 583 11.56 -14.17 30.30
C GLU A 583 11.85 -12.67 30.27
N TYR A 584 12.84 -12.24 29.48
CA TYR A 584 13.36 -10.87 29.46
C TYR A 584 12.79 -10.03 28.34
N ILE A 585 12.45 -10.60 27.18
CA ILE A 585 12.02 -9.85 26.00
C ILE A 585 10.59 -10.13 25.59
N ASP A 586 9.97 -9.13 25.00
CA ASP A 586 8.76 -9.27 24.21
C ASP A 586 9.14 -9.78 22.82
N ILE A 587 8.97 -11.10 22.60
CA ILE A 587 9.43 -11.76 21.37
C ILE A 587 8.74 -11.18 20.14
N ASP A 588 7.47 -10.81 20.23
CA ASP A 588 6.71 -10.30 19.09
C ASP A 588 7.25 -8.94 18.62
N SER A 589 7.67 -8.07 19.54
CA SER A 589 8.34 -6.81 19.17
C SER A 589 9.70 -7.04 18.50
N PHE A 590 10.47 -8.03 18.96
CA PHE A 590 11.75 -8.41 18.36
C PHE A 590 11.54 -8.97 16.94
N VAL A 591 10.52 -9.81 16.74
CA VAL A 591 10.17 -10.37 15.43
C VAL A 591 9.72 -9.27 14.46
N ASP A 592 8.84 -8.36 14.88
CA ASP A 592 8.34 -7.28 14.04
C ASP A 592 9.46 -6.30 13.65
N TRP A 593 10.28 -5.86 14.61
CA TRP A 593 11.41 -5.00 14.32
C TRP A 593 12.42 -5.68 13.37
N TYR A 594 12.73 -6.97 13.62
CA TYR A 594 13.58 -7.76 12.74
C TYR A 594 13.04 -7.80 11.32
N LEU A 595 11.76 -8.18 11.16
CA LEU A 595 11.17 -8.34 9.83
C LEU A 595 11.15 -7.02 9.07
N ILE A 596 10.78 -5.91 9.70
CA ILE A 596 10.78 -4.60 9.05
C ILE A 596 12.19 -4.22 8.62
N SER A 597 13.16 -4.36 9.51
CA SER A 597 14.58 -4.05 9.23
C SER A 597 15.19 -5.00 8.20
N GLU A 598 14.80 -6.28 8.18
CA GLU A 598 15.29 -7.27 7.20
C GLU A 598 14.60 -7.10 5.84
N ILE A 599 13.30 -6.86 5.79
CA ILE A 599 12.56 -6.61 4.54
C ILE A 599 13.16 -5.40 3.83
N THR A 600 13.42 -4.33 4.56
CA THR A 600 13.97 -3.09 4.01
C THR A 600 15.49 -3.12 3.85
N LYS A 601 16.17 -4.11 4.44
CA LYS A 601 17.64 -4.18 4.57
C LYS A 601 18.23 -2.89 5.10
N ASN A 602 17.70 -2.40 6.22
CA ASN A 602 18.20 -1.19 6.85
C ASN A 602 19.70 -1.32 7.21
N VAL A 603 20.51 -0.45 6.62
CA VAL A 603 21.97 -0.48 6.78
C VAL A 603 22.38 -0.27 8.22
N ASP A 604 21.77 0.69 8.90
CA ASP A 604 22.14 1.10 10.26
C ASP A 604 21.89 -0.01 11.30
N SER A 605 20.97 -0.94 11.04
CA SER A 605 20.76 -2.12 11.88
C SER A 605 22.03 -2.97 12.04
N MET A 606 22.91 -3.02 11.03
CA MET A 606 24.17 -3.78 11.06
C MET A 606 25.40 -2.93 11.37
N PHE A 607 25.24 -1.61 11.32
CA PHE A 607 26.27 -0.66 11.79
C PHE A 607 26.01 -0.20 13.24
N PHE A 608 25.04 -0.84 13.91
CA PHE A 608 24.71 -0.63 15.31
C PHE A 608 24.49 0.84 15.63
N SER A 609 23.52 1.44 14.98
CA SER A 609 23.12 2.82 15.14
C SER A 609 21.61 2.94 14.97
N SER A 610 21.03 3.87 15.68
CA SER A 610 19.58 4.16 15.54
C SER A 610 18.66 2.96 15.83
N MET A 611 19.16 1.98 16.59
CA MET A 611 18.40 0.82 17.04
C MET A 611 17.90 1.04 18.46
N PHE A 612 16.60 1.22 18.60
CA PHE A 612 16.01 1.54 19.91
C PHE A 612 15.39 0.34 20.60
N LEU A 613 15.44 0.39 21.94
CA LEU A 613 14.70 -0.51 22.83
C LEU A 613 13.96 0.35 23.84
N ASN A 614 12.88 -0.18 24.35
CA ASN A 614 12.16 0.43 25.45
C ASN A 614 11.73 -0.63 26.46
N VAL A 615 11.65 -0.22 27.72
CA VAL A 615 11.25 -1.14 28.80
C VAL A 615 10.70 -0.38 30.01
N MET A 616 9.60 -0.86 30.54
CA MET A 616 9.08 -0.44 31.86
C MET A 616 9.64 -1.35 32.95
N PRO A 617 9.96 -0.81 34.14
CA PRO A 617 10.43 -1.64 35.25
C PRO A 617 9.48 -2.78 35.58
N GLY A 618 10.00 -4.02 35.58
CA GLY A 618 9.21 -5.22 35.83
C GLY A 618 8.46 -5.76 34.60
N GLU A 619 8.58 -5.12 33.45
CA GLU A 619 8.08 -5.61 32.17
C GLU A 619 9.21 -6.15 31.29
N LYS A 620 8.86 -6.75 30.17
CA LYS A 620 9.80 -7.27 29.18
C LYS A 620 10.39 -6.14 28.33
N ILE A 621 11.64 -6.32 27.93
CA ILE A 621 12.32 -5.44 26.99
C ILE A 621 11.63 -5.56 25.62
N LYS A 622 11.34 -4.44 24.98
CA LYS A 622 10.74 -4.36 23.65
C LYS A 622 11.70 -3.72 22.66
N MET A 623 11.76 -4.25 21.44
CA MET A 623 12.43 -3.56 20.33
C MET A 623 11.56 -2.39 19.85
N GLY A 624 12.23 -1.37 19.34
CA GLY A 624 11.58 -0.17 18.83
C GLY A 624 11.71 1.04 19.76
N PRO A 625 11.32 2.20 19.23
CA PRO A 625 10.66 2.42 17.93
C PRO A 625 11.60 2.32 16.72
N LEU A 626 10.99 2.30 15.52
CA LEU A 626 11.71 2.38 14.25
C LEU A 626 12.32 3.76 14.05
N TRP A 627 13.53 3.81 13.49
CA TRP A 627 14.19 5.07 13.17
C TRP A 627 15.28 4.89 12.12
N ASP A 628 15.50 5.94 11.27
CA ASP A 628 16.65 6.10 10.37
C ASP A 628 16.73 5.04 9.25
N PHE A 629 15.74 5.08 8.34
CA PHE A 629 15.63 4.15 7.22
C PHE A 629 15.96 4.78 5.85
N ASP A 630 16.63 5.92 5.80
CA ASP A 630 17.02 6.57 4.53
C ASP A 630 18.03 5.72 3.72
N LEU A 631 18.83 4.89 4.40
CA LEU A 631 19.75 3.92 3.81
C LEU A 631 19.15 2.51 3.73
N SER A 632 17.89 2.41 3.38
CA SER A 632 17.16 1.15 3.21
C SER A 632 16.68 0.97 1.77
N PHE A 633 15.96 -0.13 1.45
CA PHE A 633 15.48 -0.45 0.10
C PHE A 633 16.58 -0.33 -0.97
N GLY A 634 17.77 -0.81 -0.65
CA GLY A 634 18.90 -0.85 -1.57
C GLY A 634 19.61 0.49 -1.82
N ASN A 635 19.30 1.56 -1.06
CA ASN A 635 19.85 2.90 -1.27
C ASN A 635 21.27 3.08 -0.68
N VAL A 636 22.18 2.18 -1.03
CA VAL A 636 23.57 2.22 -0.54
C VAL A 636 24.52 1.58 -1.57
N ASP A 637 25.70 2.15 -1.80
CA ASP A 637 26.69 1.67 -2.78
C ASP A 637 27.85 0.87 -2.17
N TYR A 638 28.03 0.88 -0.86
CA TYR A 638 29.16 0.31 -0.14
C TYR A 638 28.86 -0.96 0.67
N ALA A 639 27.61 -1.43 0.67
CA ALA A 639 27.20 -2.61 1.45
C ALA A 639 26.32 -3.56 0.62
N ASP A 640 26.26 -4.84 1.01
CA ASP A 640 25.46 -5.86 0.34
C ASP A 640 23.95 -5.66 0.54
N SER A 641 23.54 -4.76 1.43
CA SER A 641 22.14 -4.33 1.57
C SER A 641 21.57 -3.66 0.32
N ARG A 642 22.43 -3.25 -0.64
CA ARG A 642 21.99 -2.77 -1.98
C ARG A 642 21.28 -3.84 -2.81
N TYR A 643 21.59 -5.13 -2.59
CA TYR A 643 20.99 -6.24 -3.32
C TYR A 643 19.69 -6.70 -2.64
N ALA A 644 18.70 -7.05 -3.43
CA ALA A 644 17.44 -7.59 -2.90
C ALA A 644 17.64 -8.98 -2.26
N GLU A 645 18.61 -9.74 -2.71
CA GLU A 645 18.95 -11.07 -2.21
C GLU A 645 19.84 -11.02 -0.96
N GLY A 646 19.90 -12.14 -0.25
CA GLY A 646 20.76 -12.35 0.92
C GLY A 646 20.20 -11.79 2.20
N TRP A 647 20.58 -12.41 3.32
CA TRP A 647 20.26 -11.93 4.65
C TRP A 647 21.10 -10.70 5.00
N TRP A 648 20.55 -9.83 5.85
CA TRP A 648 21.24 -8.65 6.36
C TRP A 648 21.17 -8.61 7.88
N VAL A 649 20.02 -8.34 8.46
CA VAL A 649 19.83 -8.20 9.92
C VAL A 649 19.92 -9.53 10.66
N LYS A 650 19.67 -10.65 9.97
CA LYS A 650 19.84 -11.99 10.55
C LYS A 650 21.24 -12.22 11.14
N TYR A 651 22.27 -11.52 10.62
CA TYR A 651 23.66 -11.62 11.13
C TYR A 651 23.97 -10.65 12.27
N HIS A 652 23.01 -9.86 12.75
CA HIS A 652 23.16 -9.07 13.96
C HIS A 652 23.38 -10.01 15.16
N PRO A 653 24.34 -9.74 16.08
CA PRO A 653 24.73 -10.67 17.14
C PRO A 653 23.57 -11.23 17.99
N TRP A 654 22.53 -10.42 18.26
CA TRP A 654 21.34 -10.90 18.96
C TRP A 654 20.50 -11.81 18.07
N TYR A 655 20.24 -11.41 16.83
CA TYR A 655 19.41 -12.19 15.92
C TYR A 655 20.08 -13.49 15.48
N GLU A 656 21.41 -13.50 15.27
CA GLU A 656 22.16 -14.72 15.01
C GLU A 656 21.94 -15.76 16.13
N ARG A 657 21.78 -15.30 17.38
CA ARG A 657 21.47 -16.16 18.53
C ARG A 657 20.00 -16.59 18.55
N LEU A 658 19.07 -15.62 18.42
CA LEU A 658 17.63 -15.89 18.42
C LEU A 658 17.23 -16.88 17.32
N PHE A 659 17.84 -16.81 16.14
CA PHE A 659 17.59 -17.76 15.04
C PHE A 659 18.06 -19.19 15.29
N GLN A 660 18.76 -19.46 16.39
CA GLN A 660 19.07 -20.82 16.82
C GLN A 660 17.90 -21.46 17.58
N ASP A 661 16.92 -20.67 18.01
CA ASP A 661 15.71 -21.16 18.65
C ASP A 661 14.62 -21.44 17.60
N PRO A 662 14.17 -22.70 17.45
CA PRO A 662 13.10 -23.04 16.51
C PRO A 662 11.79 -22.30 16.76
N ASP A 663 11.44 -22.01 18.03
CA ASP A 663 10.21 -21.27 18.35
C ASP A 663 10.29 -19.82 17.86
N PHE A 664 11.47 -19.20 17.93
CA PHE A 664 11.70 -17.88 17.35
C PHE A 664 11.57 -17.91 15.82
N VAL A 665 12.17 -18.91 15.18
CA VAL A 665 12.09 -19.11 13.72
C VAL A 665 10.64 -19.29 13.27
N ASP A 666 9.85 -20.10 13.97
CA ASP A 666 8.45 -20.32 13.64
C ASP A 666 7.62 -19.03 13.76
N ARG A 667 7.88 -18.20 14.78
CA ARG A 667 7.24 -16.88 14.90
C ARG A 667 7.61 -15.96 13.75
N VAL A 668 8.88 -15.93 13.34
CA VAL A 668 9.33 -15.18 12.17
C VAL A 668 8.60 -15.62 10.90
N LYS A 669 8.48 -16.94 10.66
CA LYS A 669 7.75 -17.50 9.51
C LYS A 669 6.28 -17.06 9.48
N VAL A 670 5.59 -17.24 10.61
CA VAL A 670 4.18 -16.84 10.74
C VAL A 670 4.00 -15.34 10.51
N ARG A 671 4.86 -14.53 11.12
CA ARG A 671 4.74 -13.08 11.04
C ARG A 671 5.14 -12.53 9.67
N PHE A 672 6.13 -13.14 9.01
CA PHE A 672 6.49 -12.79 7.64
C PHE A 672 5.31 -13.00 6.67
N SER A 673 4.52 -14.07 6.82
CA SER A 673 3.33 -14.29 6.01
C SER A 673 2.37 -13.11 6.09
N TYR A 674 2.20 -12.50 7.26
CA TYR A 674 1.37 -11.30 7.42
C TYR A 674 1.92 -10.10 6.63
N PHE A 675 3.25 -9.84 6.68
CA PHE A 675 3.84 -8.76 5.88
C PHE A 675 3.74 -9.03 4.38
N LYS A 676 3.86 -10.29 3.97
CA LYS A 676 3.67 -10.71 2.58
C LYS A 676 2.23 -10.48 2.11
N ASP A 677 1.24 -10.81 2.92
CA ASP A 677 -0.18 -10.57 2.61
C ASP A 677 -0.51 -9.07 2.50
N ASN A 678 0.28 -8.21 3.13
CA ASN A 678 0.17 -6.75 3.05
C ASN A 678 1.13 -6.11 2.03
N GLN A 679 1.79 -6.86 1.18
CA GLN A 679 2.73 -6.34 0.17
C GLN A 679 2.05 -5.33 -0.76
N ASP A 680 0.87 -5.64 -1.27
CA ASP A 680 0.11 -4.75 -2.16
C ASP A 680 -0.27 -3.43 -1.46
N PHE A 681 -0.61 -3.48 -0.17
CA PHE A 681 -0.87 -2.28 0.62
C PHE A 681 0.36 -1.36 0.67
N ILE A 682 1.57 -1.89 0.85
CA ILE A 682 2.81 -1.10 0.84
C ILE A 682 3.09 -0.53 -0.55
N LEU A 683 2.88 -1.29 -1.62
CA LEU A 683 3.03 -0.81 -2.99
C LEU A 683 2.04 0.32 -3.32
N ASP A 684 0.78 0.19 -2.90
CA ASP A 684 -0.24 1.24 -3.05
C ASP A 684 0.13 2.51 -2.25
N LYS A 685 0.74 2.34 -1.08
CA LYS A 685 1.25 3.48 -0.29
C LYS A 685 2.41 4.20 -0.98
N ILE A 686 3.34 3.46 -1.60
CA ILE A 686 4.41 4.07 -2.40
C ILE A 686 3.80 4.94 -3.50
N ASP A 687 2.82 4.41 -4.27
CA ASP A 687 2.16 5.16 -5.35
C ASP A 687 1.40 6.38 -4.81
N THR A 688 0.68 6.21 -3.71
CA THR A 688 -0.07 7.30 -3.07
C THR A 688 0.84 8.45 -2.65
N TYR A 689 1.97 8.15 -2.00
CA TYR A 689 2.90 9.20 -1.56
C TYR A 689 3.72 9.77 -2.72
N ALA A 690 4.06 8.96 -3.74
CA ALA A 690 4.69 9.46 -4.95
C ALA A 690 3.78 10.45 -5.70
N GLN A 691 2.48 10.16 -5.78
CA GLN A 691 1.48 11.09 -6.33
C GLN A 691 1.35 12.36 -5.48
N GLN A 692 1.33 12.23 -4.15
CA GLN A 692 1.32 13.40 -3.25
C GLN A 692 2.53 14.31 -3.47
N LEU A 693 3.68 13.73 -3.79
CA LEU A 693 4.93 14.45 -4.02
C LEU A 693 5.12 14.92 -5.47
N GLN A 694 4.18 14.69 -6.38
CA GLN A 694 4.33 14.94 -7.82
C GLN A 694 4.84 16.36 -8.17
N TRP A 695 4.38 17.38 -7.45
CA TRP A 695 4.81 18.77 -7.65
C TRP A 695 5.97 19.14 -6.70
N ALA A 696 5.94 18.60 -5.48
CA ALA A 696 6.93 18.84 -4.46
C ALA A 696 8.33 18.34 -4.88
N GLN A 697 8.42 17.16 -5.48
CA GLN A 697 9.69 16.62 -5.97
C GLN A 697 10.30 17.51 -7.08
N GLN A 698 9.45 18.10 -7.94
CA GLN A 698 9.91 18.98 -8.98
C GLN A 698 10.49 20.27 -8.40
N GLU A 699 9.79 20.93 -7.46
CA GLU A 699 10.29 22.15 -6.82
C GLU A 699 11.53 21.87 -5.96
N ASN A 700 11.56 20.71 -5.28
CA ASN A 700 12.73 20.28 -4.53
C ASN A 700 13.94 20.04 -5.45
N ASP A 701 13.75 19.41 -6.63
CA ASP A 701 14.83 19.19 -7.60
C ASP A 701 15.25 20.50 -8.31
N ASN A 702 14.32 21.39 -8.59
CA ASN A 702 14.64 22.74 -9.06
C ASN A 702 15.62 23.45 -8.12
N LYS A 703 15.47 23.27 -6.81
CA LYS A 703 16.35 23.84 -5.78
C LYS A 703 17.66 23.10 -5.62
N TRP A 704 17.62 21.75 -5.56
CA TRP A 704 18.74 20.93 -5.09
C TRP A 704 19.43 20.12 -6.19
N GLN A 705 18.81 19.93 -7.34
CA GLN A 705 19.36 19.27 -8.56
C GLN A 705 19.93 17.87 -8.26
N THR A 706 19.12 17.03 -7.62
CA THR A 706 19.54 15.67 -7.22
C THR A 706 19.25 14.61 -8.28
N LEU A 707 18.20 14.80 -9.12
CA LEU A 707 17.87 13.86 -10.18
C LEU A 707 18.95 13.86 -11.28
N GLY A 708 19.17 12.73 -11.91
CA GLY A 708 20.21 12.55 -12.94
C GLY A 708 21.66 12.67 -12.45
N THR A 709 21.88 12.85 -11.13
CA THR A 709 23.21 13.05 -10.57
C THR A 709 23.53 12.06 -9.45
N TYR A 710 24.79 11.70 -9.31
CA TYR A 710 25.22 10.90 -8.18
C TYR A 710 25.14 11.72 -6.88
N VAL A 711 24.42 11.21 -5.91
CA VAL A 711 24.43 11.68 -4.51
C VAL A 711 24.89 10.50 -3.64
N TRP A 712 25.94 10.70 -2.85
CA TRP A 712 26.39 9.65 -1.93
C TRP A 712 25.27 9.28 -0.93
N PRO A 713 24.97 8.00 -0.67
CA PRO A 713 25.58 6.79 -1.20
C PRO A 713 24.72 6.05 -2.26
N ASN A 714 24.04 6.76 -3.17
CA ASN A 714 23.15 6.12 -4.14
C ASN A 714 23.89 5.12 -5.02
N PRO A 715 23.48 3.84 -5.12
CA PRO A 715 24.09 2.86 -6.01
C PRO A 715 23.71 3.07 -7.47
N VAL A 716 22.53 3.66 -7.69
CA VAL A 716 21.96 4.04 -8.98
C VAL A 716 21.32 5.43 -8.87
N PHE A 717 21.13 6.09 -10.00
CA PHE A 717 20.41 7.36 -10.05
C PHE A 717 19.78 7.53 -11.44
N PHE A 718 18.58 8.10 -11.47
CA PHE A 718 17.76 8.24 -12.67
C PHE A 718 17.47 9.72 -12.95
N ASP A 719 17.12 10.00 -14.21
CA ASP A 719 16.84 11.37 -14.66
C ASP A 719 15.48 11.88 -14.19
N THR A 720 14.56 10.99 -13.83
CA THR A 720 13.20 11.34 -13.40
C THR A 720 12.86 10.75 -12.03
N TYR A 721 12.00 11.45 -11.31
CA TYR A 721 11.47 10.99 -10.01
C TYR A 721 10.72 9.66 -10.13
N GLN A 722 9.92 9.48 -11.21
CA GLN A 722 9.16 8.26 -11.42
C GLN A 722 10.08 7.04 -11.57
N GLU A 723 11.20 7.17 -12.28
CA GLU A 723 12.18 6.09 -12.41
C GLU A 723 12.84 5.72 -11.06
N GLU A 724 13.10 6.69 -10.19
CA GLU A 724 13.59 6.44 -8.82
C GLU A 724 12.53 5.65 -7.99
N VAL A 725 11.26 6.03 -8.09
CA VAL A 725 10.14 5.33 -7.43
C VAL A 725 9.97 3.92 -7.98
N ASP A 726 9.97 3.76 -9.30
CA ASP A 726 9.82 2.45 -9.96
C ASP A 726 10.96 1.51 -9.59
N HIS A 727 12.18 2.02 -9.49
CA HIS A 727 13.33 1.25 -9.03
C HIS A 727 13.17 0.77 -7.58
N MET A 728 12.75 1.66 -6.67
CA MET A 728 12.48 1.29 -5.28
C MET A 728 11.39 0.20 -5.17
N LYS A 729 10.30 0.33 -5.95
CA LYS A 729 9.23 -0.67 -6.01
C LYS A 729 9.73 -2.02 -6.54
N ALA A 730 10.51 -2.01 -7.62
CA ALA A 730 11.09 -3.22 -8.20
C ALA A 730 11.99 -3.92 -7.18
N TRP A 731 12.88 -3.18 -6.52
CA TRP A 731 13.74 -3.71 -5.47
C TRP A 731 12.93 -4.35 -4.33
N TYR A 732 11.85 -3.69 -3.88
CA TYR A 732 10.99 -4.23 -2.81
C TYR A 732 10.28 -5.51 -3.24
N VAL A 733 9.76 -5.58 -4.47
CA VAL A 733 9.12 -6.80 -5.00
C VAL A 733 10.13 -7.95 -5.07
N ASP A 734 11.32 -7.70 -5.64
CA ASP A 734 12.39 -8.71 -5.73
C ASP A 734 12.82 -9.18 -4.33
N ARG A 735 12.86 -8.25 -3.37
CA ARG A 735 13.17 -8.55 -1.96
C ARG A 735 12.15 -9.50 -1.34
N MET A 736 10.86 -9.22 -1.52
CA MET A 736 9.80 -10.05 -0.97
C MET A 736 9.78 -11.45 -1.61
N ILE A 737 10.06 -11.55 -2.91
CA ILE A 737 10.21 -12.84 -3.60
C ILE A 737 11.37 -13.65 -3.02
N TRP A 738 12.53 -13.01 -2.83
CA TRP A 738 13.70 -13.68 -2.25
C TRP A 738 13.43 -14.14 -0.82
N LEU A 739 12.84 -13.27 0.02
CA LEU A 739 12.53 -13.60 1.42
C LEU A 739 11.51 -14.73 1.56
N ASP A 740 10.52 -14.80 0.68
CA ASP A 740 9.52 -15.87 0.70
C ASP A 740 10.16 -17.25 0.56
N ASN A 741 11.13 -17.37 -0.35
CA ASN A 741 11.91 -18.59 -0.51
C ASN A 741 12.84 -18.83 0.68
N ALA A 742 13.63 -17.82 1.07
CA ALA A 742 14.65 -17.94 2.09
C ALA A 742 14.08 -18.21 3.51
N ILE A 743 12.90 -17.65 3.84
CA ILE A 743 12.21 -17.89 5.12
C ILE A 743 11.56 -19.27 5.15
N THR A 744 11.08 -19.75 4.00
CA THR A 744 10.55 -21.12 3.90
C THR A 744 11.62 -22.15 4.21
N ASP A 745 12.88 -21.88 3.82
CA ASP A 745 14.02 -22.77 3.98
C ASP A 745 14.68 -22.67 5.38
N LEU A 746 14.23 -21.79 6.27
CA LEU A 746 14.67 -21.70 7.67
C LEU A 746 14.10 -22.91 8.46
#